data_0fcb01b612c225b5c8464cdec020beca
#
_entry.id   0fcb01b612c225b5c8464cdec020beca
#
_cell.length_a   1.000
_cell.length_b   1.000
_cell.length_c   1.000
_cell.angle_alpha   90.00
_cell.angle_beta   90.00
_cell.angle_gamma   90.00
#
_symmetry.space_group_name_H-M   'P 1'
#
loop_
_entity.id
_entity.type
_entity.pdbx_description
1 polymer ?
#
loop_
_entity_poly.entity_id
_entity_poly.type
_entity_poly.pdbx_seq_one_letter_code
_entity_poly.pdbx_strand_id
1 'polypeptide(L)'
;MTGQHAAETGRAEELAELHDPLASSFPPSLTGRFLFWLAVVFSLYQIAIAAHVIDLPSQVMRAVHVGFLLALGYPLLALGRGFGTPLRALCWLFAAAGVAVAAYQWIEYTPLLFRAGDPNLPDLVFGCVAVVTVFVAAWMLMGPALPIICGLFLAYALFGQHLPPPFDHRGYAFEQVVEQIAYGTEGIYGIPTYVSATYIFLFILFGSFLEKAGMIRLFTDVSLGLVGHRTGGAAKVSVLSSGLMGTISGSGVANVVTTGQFTIPLMKRFGYRPAFAGGVEATSSMGGQIMPPVMGAVAFIMAETLGVQYIEVVKAALVPAILYFAGAFWMVHLEAGKRGLRGLSAEEMPSARNALREGWYLILPLAVLVWLLFSGYTPLFAGTIGLALTGMLILGTAIAMGMPSTAVRVIFWIVLGLCASAFFKFGIHALLLVLGVLIVTCAAFRGGRETLAICRDSLADGAKTALPVGIACALVGVIIGVMTLTGAANTFGQFIVSVGQDSLFLSLVLTMITCIILGMGIPTIPNYIITSSIAGPALLDLGVPLIVSHMFVFYFGILADLTPPVALACFAAAPIAKESGLKISFEAIKVAAAGFVVPFMAVYTPALMLQDGGALAGAVGYWPAVAYIVLKALIALALWGACVIGWLGRPLAMWERVIAVAAAFTLVAALPITDEIGFALTAVFAVLMWRGRTMVSA
;
A
#
# COMPACT_ATOMS: atom_id res chain seq x y z
N MET A 1 10.03 -20.60 -28.43
CA MET A 1 10.02 -19.54 -27.40
C MET A 1 9.10 -19.86 -26.22
N THR A 2 8.12 -20.72 -26.33
CA THR A 2 7.16 -21.06 -25.27
C THR A 2 7.72 -21.94 -24.13
N GLY A 3 8.70 -22.80 -24.38
CA GLY A 3 9.23 -23.72 -23.36
C GLY A 3 10.24 -23.08 -22.38
N GLN A 4 11.02 -22.10 -22.81
CA GLN A 4 11.94 -21.37 -21.93
C GLN A 4 11.19 -20.40 -21.02
N HIS A 5 10.11 -19.79 -21.47
CA HIS A 5 9.27 -18.91 -20.66
C HIS A 5 8.53 -19.68 -19.55
N ALA A 6 8.06 -20.89 -19.83
CA ALA A 6 7.41 -21.73 -18.82
C ALA A 6 8.40 -22.26 -17.76
N ALA A 7 9.65 -22.55 -18.14
CA ALA A 7 10.69 -22.96 -17.20
C ALA A 7 11.23 -21.80 -16.34
N GLU A 8 11.25 -20.58 -16.87
CA GLU A 8 11.66 -19.38 -16.14
C GLU A 8 10.57 -18.89 -15.17
N THR A 9 9.29 -18.98 -15.55
CA THR A 9 8.16 -18.71 -14.66
C THR A 9 8.10 -19.70 -13.51
N GLY A 10 8.22 -21.02 -13.77
CA GLY A 10 8.23 -22.04 -12.72
C GLY A 10 9.38 -21.86 -11.70
N ARG A 11 10.56 -21.42 -12.17
CA ARG A 11 11.71 -21.16 -11.29
C ARG A 11 11.60 -19.85 -10.51
N ALA A 12 10.87 -18.86 -11.02
CA ALA A 12 10.57 -17.64 -10.32
C ALA A 12 9.48 -17.86 -9.26
N GLU A 13 8.51 -18.71 -9.54
CA GLU A 13 7.51 -19.18 -8.58
C GLU A 13 8.17 -19.96 -7.44
N GLU A 14 9.08 -20.91 -7.71
CA GLU A 14 9.86 -21.60 -6.68
C GLU A 14 10.69 -20.67 -5.79
N LEU A 15 11.25 -19.60 -6.34
CA LEU A 15 12.04 -18.63 -5.59
C LEU A 15 11.17 -17.65 -4.77
N ALA A 16 9.98 -17.34 -5.25
CA ALA A 16 8.99 -16.57 -4.49
C ALA A 16 8.43 -17.41 -3.32
N GLU A 17 8.18 -18.70 -3.53
CA GLU A 17 7.76 -19.65 -2.49
C GLU A 17 8.76 -19.81 -1.35
N LEU A 18 10.05 -19.65 -1.62
CA LEU A 18 11.11 -19.71 -0.60
C LEU A 18 11.12 -18.49 0.34
N HIS A 19 10.56 -17.36 -0.08
CA HIS A 19 10.60 -16.10 0.68
C HIS A 19 9.24 -15.68 1.23
N ASP A 20 8.13 -16.12 0.62
CA ASP A 20 6.79 -15.92 1.14
C ASP A 20 6.11 -17.27 1.44
N PRO A 21 5.97 -17.63 2.72
CA PRO A 21 5.36 -18.91 3.11
C PRO A 21 3.88 -19.04 2.69
N LEU A 22 3.28 -17.97 2.19
CA LEU A 22 1.93 -17.92 1.66
C LEU A 22 1.87 -17.87 0.13
N ALA A 23 3.00 -17.78 -0.59
CA ALA A 23 3.01 -17.69 -2.05
C ALA A 23 2.52 -18.98 -2.74
N SER A 24 2.74 -20.16 -2.10
CA SER A 24 2.31 -21.44 -2.66
C SER A 24 0.78 -21.55 -2.79
N SER A 25 0.32 -22.19 -3.84
CA SER A 25 -1.10 -22.54 -4.02
C SER A 25 -1.57 -23.45 -2.87
N PHE A 26 -2.89 -23.47 -2.59
CA PHE A 26 -3.42 -24.39 -1.59
C PHE A 26 -3.03 -25.85 -1.93
N PRO A 27 -2.41 -26.59 -0.97
CA PRO A 27 -1.95 -27.95 -1.27
C PRO A 27 -3.09 -28.87 -1.71
N PRO A 28 -2.86 -29.84 -2.59
CA PRO A 28 -3.91 -30.75 -3.08
C PRO A 28 -4.36 -31.81 -2.06
N SER A 29 -4.01 -31.64 -0.77
CA SER A 29 -4.40 -32.47 0.35
C SER A 29 -5.84 -32.19 0.83
N LEU A 30 -6.43 -33.09 1.64
CA LEU A 30 -7.72 -32.84 2.29
C LEU A 30 -7.67 -31.57 3.14
N THR A 31 -6.60 -31.37 3.89
CA THR A 31 -6.38 -30.16 4.68
C THR A 31 -6.32 -28.91 3.80
N GLY A 32 -5.60 -28.97 2.69
CA GLY A 32 -5.51 -27.83 1.76
C GLY A 32 -6.87 -27.49 1.11
N ARG A 33 -7.68 -28.52 0.78
CA ARG A 33 -9.06 -28.33 0.29
C ARG A 33 -9.96 -27.69 1.38
N PHE A 34 -9.83 -28.12 2.62
CA PHE A 34 -10.55 -27.51 3.74
C PHE A 34 -10.18 -26.03 3.90
N LEU A 35 -8.90 -25.71 3.90
CA LEU A 35 -8.41 -24.33 4.03
C LEU A 35 -8.80 -23.46 2.84
N PHE A 36 -8.82 -24.03 1.63
CA PHE A 36 -9.33 -23.34 0.45
C PHE A 36 -10.79 -22.92 0.62
N TRP A 37 -11.65 -23.85 1.03
CA TRP A 37 -13.07 -23.53 1.27
C TRP A 37 -13.27 -22.61 2.46
N LEU A 38 -12.46 -22.73 3.51
CA LEU A 38 -12.46 -21.79 4.63
C LEU A 38 -12.13 -20.36 4.17
N ALA A 39 -11.15 -20.21 3.26
CA ALA A 39 -10.79 -18.92 2.65
C ALA A 39 -11.95 -18.35 1.81
N VAL A 40 -12.63 -19.20 1.03
CA VAL A 40 -13.82 -18.78 0.27
C VAL A 40 -14.94 -18.34 1.21
N VAL A 41 -15.22 -19.10 2.28
CA VAL A 41 -16.22 -18.74 3.29
C VAL A 41 -15.88 -17.43 3.98
N PHE A 42 -14.60 -17.21 4.30
CA PHE A 42 -14.15 -15.95 4.88
C PHE A 42 -14.42 -14.77 3.94
N SER A 43 -14.10 -14.90 2.65
CA SER A 43 -14.39 -13.86 1.67
C SER A 43 -15.90 -13.60 1.51
N LEU A 44 -16.69 -14.65 1.47
CA LEU A 44 -18.16 -14.51 1.40
C LEU A 44 -18.74 -13.85 2.66
N TYR A 45 -18.22 -14.20 3.85
CA TYR A 45 -18.58 -13.53 5.10
C TYR A 45 -18.31 -12.04 5.03
N GLN A 46 -17.13 -11.64 4.57
CA GLN A 46 -16.78 -10.22 4.45
C GLN A 46 -17.65 -9.47 3.43
N ILE A 47 -17.95 -10.10 2.31
CA ILE A 47 -18.90 -9.54 1.32
C ILE A 47 -20.29 -9.40 1.92
N ALA A 48 -20.76 -10.39 2.70
CA ALA A 48 -22.07 -10.35 3.32
C ALA A 48 -22.21 -9.24 4.38
N ILE A 49 -21.15 -8.99 5.16
CA ILE A 49 -21.07 -7.83 6.08
C ILE A 49 -21.11 -6.51 5.29
N ALA A 50 -20.28 -6.40 4.26
CA ALA A 50 -20.19 -5.18 3.45
C ALA A 50 -21.47 -4.86 2.68
N ALA A 51 -22.22 -5.90 2.31
CA ALA A 51 -23.50 -5.80 1.64
C ALA A 51 -24.69 -5.66 2.61
N HIS A 52 -24.45 -5.55 3.92
CA HIS A 52 -25.50 -5.52 4.96
C HIS A 52 -26.50 -6.70 4.87
N VAL A 53 -26.01 -7.88 4.46
CA VAL A 53 -26.76 -9.13 4.51
C VAL A 53 -26.68 -9.74 5.92
N ILE A 54 -25.53 -9.50 6.57
CA ILE A 54 -25.26 -9.87 7.96
C ILE A 54 -24.91 -8.60 8.71
N ASP A 55 -25.73 -8.24 9.70
CA ASP A 55 -25.46 -7.11 10.58
C ASP A 55 -25.00 -7.63 11.95
N LEU A 56 -23.77 -7.30 12.32
CA LEU A 56 -23.16 -7.64 13.60
C LEU A 56 -22.69 -6.35 14.31
N PRO A 57 -22.70 -6.34 15.66
CA PRO A 57 -22.00 -5.29 16.40
C PRO A 57 -20.55 -5.18 15.95
N SER A 58 -20.06 -3.96 15.82
CA SER A 58 -18.72 -3.69 15.26
C SER A 58 -17.61 -4.47 15.97
N GLN A 59 -17.69 -4.62 17.30
CA GLN A 59 -16.71 -5.39 18.07
C GLN A 59 -16.75 -6.89 17.71
N VAL A 60 -17.94 -7.47 17.60
CA VAL A 60 -18.12 -8.87 17.21
C VAL A 60 -17.62 -9.13 15.80
N MET A 61 -17.94 -8.22 14.86
CA MET A 61 -17.44 -8.30 13.49
C MET A 61 -15.90 -8.36 13.44
N ARG A 62 -15.22 -7.51 14.23
CA ARG A 62 -13.75 -7.49 14.33
C ARG A 62 -13.21 -8.78 14.95
N ALA A 63 -13.85 -9.28 16.00
CA ALA A 63 -13.45 -10.52 16.65
C ALA A 63 -13.58 -11.73 15.70
N VAL A 64 -14.68 -11.84 14.95
CA VAL A 64 -14.88 -12.88 13.95
C VAL A 64 -13.86 -12.76 12.81
N HIS A 65 -13.58 -11.54 12.34
CA HIS A 65 -12.54 -11.31 11.33
C HIS A 65 -11.18 -11.84 11.78
N VAL A 66 -10.72 -11.48 12.98
CA VAL A 66 -9.44 -11.97 13.54
C VAL A 66 -9.49 -13.49 13.75
N GLY A 67 -10.63 -14.04 14.17
CA GLY A 67 -10.84 -15.49 14.28
C GLY A 67 -10.60 -16.21 12.94
N PHE A 68 -11.14 -15.70 11.83
CA PHE A 68 -10.88 -16.24 10.48
C PHE A 68 -9.42 -16.10 10.07
N LEU A 69 -8.78 -14.95 10.34
CA LEU A 69 -7.37 -14.74 10.04
C LEU A 69 -6.48 -15.78 10.75
N LEU A 70 -6.72 -16.04 12.02
CA LEU A 70 -5.97 -17.02 12.81
C LEU A 70 -6.29 -18.46 12.38
N ALA A 71 -7.59 -18.77 12.15
CA ALA A 71 -8.04 -20.08 11.69
C ALA A 71 -7.44 -20.50 10.35
N LEU A 72 -7.24 -19.54 9.45
CA LEU A 72 -6.65 -19.76 8.13
C LEU A 72 -5.12 -19.63 8.15
N GLY A 73 -4.59 -18.64 8.86
CA GLY A 73 -3.17 -18.28 8.86
C GLY A 73 -2.27 -19.37 9.45
N TYR A 74 -2.59 -19.87 10.64
CA TYR A 74 -1.75 -20.86 11.31
C TYR A 74 -1.61 -22.17 10.52
N PRO A 75 -2.70 -22.82 10.05
CA PRO A 75 -2.57 -24.04 9.29
C PRO A 75 -1.91 -23.85 7.93
N LEU A 76 -2.15 -22.73 7.23
CA LEU A 76 -1.45 -22.44 5.96
C LEU A 76 0.05 -22.30 6.16
N LEU A 77 0.48 -21.59 7.21
CA LEU A 77 1.90 -21.45 7.56
C LEU A 77 2.55 -22.80 7.91
N ALA A 78 1.82 -23.64 8.65
CA ALA A 78 2.31 -24.95 9.02
C ALA A 78 2.52 -25.86 7.81
N LEU A 79 1.66 -25.74 6.80
CA LEU A 79 1.77 -26.47 5.54
C LEU A 79 2.86 -25.90 4.63
N GLY A 80 2.89 -24.58 4.44
CA GLY A 80 3.85 -23.90 3.57
C GLY A 80 5.30 -24.06 4.04
N ARG A 81 5.54 -24.04 5.36
CA ARG A 81 6.88 -24.25 5.94
C ARG A 81 7.28 -25.71 6.15
N GLY A 82 6.41 -26.66 5.83
CA GLY A 82 6.70 -28.08 5.96
C GLY A 82 6.96 -28.55 7.39
N PHE A 83 6.31 -27.93 8.41
CA PHE A 83 6.54 -28.26 9.82
C PHE A 83 6.27 -29.74 10.14
N GLY A 84 7.03 -30.30 11.06
CA GLY A 84 6.80 -31.65 11.59
C GLY A 84 5.46 -31.75 12.34
N THR A 85 5.01 -32.98 12.57
CA THR A 85 3.69 -33.29 13.19
C THR A 85 3.41 -32.50 14.50
N PRO A 86 4.36 -32.41 15.48
CA PRO A 86 4.05 -31.73 16.74
C PRO A 86 3.83 -30.21 16.53
N LEU A 87 4.62 -29.58 15.66
CA LEU A 87 4.47 -28.16 15.40
C LEU A 87 3.22 -27.84 14.57
N ARG A 88 2.83 -28.77 13.67
CA ARG A 88 1.53 -28.68 12.97
C ARG A 88 0.36 -28.77 13.96
N ALA A 89 0.42 -29.70 14.90
CA ALA A 89 -0.63 -29.82 15.94
C ALA A 89 -0.72 -28.55 16.79
N LEU A 90 0.40 -27.95 17.14
CA LEU A 90 0.46 -26.68 17.85
C LEU A 90 -0.17 -25.54 17.03
N CYS A 91 0.10 -25.46 15.74
CA CYS A 91 -0.54 -24.46 14.86
C CYS A 91 -2.07 -24.64 14.81
N TRP A 92 -2.56 -25.87 14.75
CA TRP A 92 -4.01 -26.14 14.82
C TRP A 92 -4.60 -25.78 16.19
N LEU A 93 -3.85 -25.97 17.27
CA LEU A 93 -4.28 -25.54 18.61
C LEU A 93 -4.39 -24.01 18.68
N PHE A 94 -3.41 -23.26 18.15
CA PHE A 94 -3.49 -21.81 18.08
C PHE A 94 -4.63 -21.32 17.18
N ALA A 95 -4.88 -22.00 16.06
CA ALA A 95 -6.03 -21.70 15.20
C ALA A 95 -7.36 -21.90 15.97
N ALA A 96 -7.52 -23.02 16.67
CA ALA A 96 -8.68 -23.29 17.50
C ALA A 96 -8.83 -22.29 18.65
N ALA A 97 -7.72 -21.89 19.29
CA ALA A 97 -7.71 -20.87 20.34
C ALA A 97 -8.18 -19.50 19.80
N GLY A 98 -7.73 -19.09 18.61
CA GLY A 98 -8.20 -17.87 17.97
C GLY A 98 -9.71 -17.89 17.66
N VAL A 99 -10.21 -19.02 17.18
CA VAL A 99 -11.67 -19.21 16.96
C VAL A 99 -12.41 -19.18 18.30
N ALA A 100 -11.88 -19.79 19.35
CA ALA A 100 -12.49 -19.78 20.69
C ALA A 100 -12.57 -18.37 21.28
N VAL A 101 -11.53 -17.54 21.09
CA VAL A 101 -11.55 -16.11 21.47
C VAL A 101 -12.65 -15.35 20.72
N ALA A 102 -12.77 -15.56 19.42
CA ALA A 102 -13.82 -14.90 18.63
C ALA A 102 -15.22 -15.34 19.08
N ALA A 103 -15.43 -16.64 19.33
CA ALA A 103 -16.67 -17.18 19.85
C ALA A 103 -16.99 -16.63 21.25
N TYR A 104 -15.99 -16.54 22.12
CA TYR A 104 -16.13 -15.96 23.46
C TYR A 104 -16.61 -14.51 23.39
N GLN A 105 -15.96 -13.67 22.57
CA GLN A 105 -16.36 -12.27 22.41
C GLN A 105 -17.75 -12.11 21.76
N TRP A 106 -18.17 -13.05 20.93
CA TRP A 106 -19.51 -13.03 20.35
C TRP A 106 -20.57 -13.41 21.38
N ILE A 107 -20.35 -14.51 22.10
CA ILE A 107 -21.32 -15.03 23.10
C ILE A 107 -21.43 -14.09 24.30
N GLU A 108 -20.30 -13.61 24.81
CA GLU A 108 -20.19 -12.74 25.98
C GLU A 108 -20.23 -11.25 25.62
N TYR A 109 -20.61 -10.87 24.38
CA TYR A 109 -20.57 -9.47 23.93
C TYR A 109 -21.28 -8.51 24.89
N THR A 110 -22.54 -8.79 25.22
CA THR A 110 -23.33 -7.94 26.12
C THR A 110 -22.82 -7.99 27.57
N PRO A 111 -22.55 -9.17 28.18
CA PRO A 111 -21.91 -9.24 29.48
C PRO A 111 -20.57 -8.51 29.59
N LEU A 112 -19.70 -8.56 28.58
CA LEU A 112 -18.40 -7.86 28.56
C LEU A 112 -18.58 -6.34 28.65
N LEU A 113 -19.60 -5.78 28.00
CA LEU A 113 -19.89 -4.35 28.09
C LEU A 113 -20.26 -3.92 29.52
N PHE A 114 -20.96 -4.77 30.27
CA PHE A 114 -21.34 -4.48 31.65
C PHE A 114 -20.23 -4.74 32.67
N ARG A 115 -19.21 -5.53 32.29
CA ARG A 115 -18.03 -5.84 33.13
C ARG A 115 -16.83 -4.95 32.78
N ALA A 116 -16.99 -3.94 31.93
CA ALA A 116 -15.90 -3.01 31.58
C ALA A 116 -15.35 -2.34 32.84
N GLY A 117 -14.04 -2.46 33.04
CA GLY A 117 -13.32 -1.98 34.25
C GLY A 117 -13.22 -3.00 35.39
N ASP A 118 -13.91 -4.11 35.33
CA ASP A 118 -13.86 -5.20 36.35
C ASP A 118 -13.94 -6.60 35.66
N PRO A 119 -12.90 -6.98 34.89
CA PRO A 119 -12.88 -8.21 34.15
C PRO A 119 -12.78 -9.43 35.09
N ASN A 120 -13.57 -10.46 34.82
CA ASN A 120 -13.51 -11.72 35.54
C ASN A 120 -12.36 -12.62 35.05
N LEU A 121 -12.10 -13.73 35.75
CA LEU A 121 -11.02 -14.64 35.38
C LEU A 121 -11.13 -15.20 33.95
N PRO A 122 -12.29 -15.65 33.44
CA PRO A 122 -12.45 -16.01 32.03
C PRO A 122 -12.10 -14.88 31.07
N ASP A 123 -12.51 -13.63 31.34
CA ASP A 123 -12.18 -12.47 30.52
C ASP A 123 -10.64 -12.30 30.42
N LEU A 124 -9.93 -12.41 31.54
CA LEU A 124 -8.48 -12.31 31.58
C LEU A 124 -7.80 -13.46 30.81
N VAL A 125 -8.29 -14.69 30.97
CA VAL A 125 -7.74 -15.85 30.26
C VAL A 125 -7.93 -15.71 28.76
N PHE A 126 -9.14 -15.42 28.28
CA PHE A 126 -9.38 -15.22 26.84
C PHE A 126 -8.68 -13.98 26.30
N GLY A 127 -8.55 -12.92 27.10
CA GLY A 127 -7.77 -11.73 26.75
C GLY A 127 -6.29 -12.05 26.53
N CYS A 128 -5.66 -12.79 27.46
CA CYS A 128 -4.29 -13.26 27.30
C CYS A 128 -4.11 -14.19 26.09
N VAL A 129 -5.05 -15.10 25.85
CA VAL A 129 -5.03 -15.99 24.68
C VAL A 129 -5.14 -15.18 23.40
N ALA A 130 -5.97 -14.15 23.34
CA ALA A 130 -6.07 -13.24 22.19
C ALA A 130 -4.72 -12.57 21.89
N VAL A 131 -4.08 -12.00 22.90
CA VAL A 131 -2.76 -11.36 22.76
C VAL A 131 -1.73 -12.37 22.25
N VAL A 132 -1.58 -13.51 22.93
CA VAL A 132 -0.57 -14.52 22.56
C VAL A 132 -0.79 -15.04 21.15
N THR A 133 -2.02 -15.37 20.77
CA THR A 133 -2.31 -15.90 19.43
C THR A 133 -1.98 -14.88 18.33
N VAL A 134 -2.29 -13.60 18.52
CA VAL A 134 -1.96 -12.57 17.53
C VAL A 134 -0.45 -12.32 17.45
N PHE A 135 0.26 -12.28 18.59
CA PHE A 135 1.72 -12.13 18.61
C PHE A 135 2.45 -13.28 17.91
N VAL A 136 2.06 -14.52 18.20
CA VAL A 136 2.68 -15.70 17.57
C VAL A 136 2.37 -15.76 16.07
N ALA A 137 1.13 -15.45 15.66
CA ALA A 137 0.76 -15.38 14.25
C ALA A 137 1.60 -14.34 13.49
N ALA A 138 1.75 -13.14 14.05
CA ALA A 138 2.55 -12.09 13.45
C ALA A 138 4.04 -12.47 13.38
N TRP A 139 4.58 -13.08 14.44
CA TRP A 139 5.96 -13.60 14.43
C TRP A 139 6.19 -14.62 13.32
N MET A 140 5.22 -15.51 13.13
CA MET A 140 5.32 -16.53 12.08
C MET A 140 5.12 -15.98 10.67
N LEU A 141 4.27 -14.96 10.48
CA LEU A 141 3.96 -14.40 9.16
C LEU A 141 4.98 -13.35 8.70
N MET A 142 5.33 -12.42 9.59
CA MET A 142 6.07 -11.20 9.25
C MET A 142 7.46 -11.15 9.88
N GLY A 143 7.83 -12.18 10.64
CA GLY A 143 9.08 -12.21 11.38
C GLY A 143 9.03 -11.45 12.72
N PRO A 144 10.21 -11.30 13.39
CA PRO A 144 10.25 -10.85 14.78
C PRO A 144 10.13 -9.33 14.99
N ALA A 145 10.36 -8.50 13.97
CA ALA A 145 10.50 -7.05 14.15
C ALA A 145 9.25 -6.42 14.78
N LEU A 146 8.09 -6.61 14.18
CA LEU A 146 6.85 -6.04 14.66
C LEU A 146 6.42 -6.61 16.03
N PRO A 147 6.43 -7.92 16.29
CA PRO A 147 6.13 -8.47 17.60
C PRO A 147 7.08 -7.98 18.72
N ILE A 148 8.36 -7.79 18.43
CA ILE A 148 9.30 -7.25 19.41
C ILE A 148 8.92 -5.82 19.78
N ILE A 149 8.62 -4.96 18.80
CA ILE A 149 8.22 -3.58 19.07
C ILE A 149 6.92 -3.56 19.87
N CYS A 150 5.89 -4.32 19.46
CA CYS A 150 4.65 -4.42 20.22
C CYS A 150 4.86 -4.96 21.63
N GLY A 151 5.77 -5.93 21.80
CA GLY A 151 6.18 -6.45 23.10
C GLY A 151 6.85 -5.42 23.99
N LEU A 152 7.71 -4.56 23.42
CA LEU A 152 8.33 -3.44 24.15
C LEU A 152 7.27 -2.42 24.61
N PHE A 153 6.29 -2.09 23.78
CA PHE A 153 5.18 -1.24 24.20
C PHE A 153 4.32 -1.88 25.28
N LEU A 154 4.05 -3.18 25.18
CA LEU A 154 3.33 -3.92 26.22
C LEU A 154 4.12 -3.94 27.54
N ALA A 155 5.43 -4.17 27.47
CA ALA A 155 6.31 -4.07 28.63
C ALA A 155 6.34 -2.66 29.22
N TYR A 156 6.30 -1.63 28.36
CA TYR A 156 6.20 -0.25 28.80
C TYR A 156 4.87 -0.02 29.56
N ALA A 157 3.74 -0.48 29.07
CA ALA A 157 2.47 -0.35 29.80
C ALA A 157 2.50 -0.99 31.18
N LEU A 158 3.19 -2.12 31.35
CA LEU A 158 3.27 -2.85 32.63
C LEU A 158 4.33 -2.31 33.60
N PHE A 159 5.46 -1.80 33.08
CA PHE A 159 6.65 -1.48 33.87
C PHE A 159 7.14 -0.04 33.74
N GLY A 160 6.51 0.78 32.88
CA GLY A 160 6.97 2.13 32.57
C GLY A 160 6.94 3.11 33.74
N GLN A 161 6.17 2.78 34.81
CA GLN A 161 6.21 3.53 36.07
C GLN A 161 7.61 3.58 36.74
N HIS A 162 8.54 2.71 36.33
CA HIS A 162 9.90 2.65 36.85
C HIS A 162 10.92 3.35 35.97
N LEU A 163 10.50 3.93 34.85
CA LEU A 163 11.36 4.69 33.96
C LEU A 163 11.64 6.09 34.49
N PRO A 164 12.78 6.70 34.12
CA PRO A 164 13.03 8.09 34.49
C PRO A 164 12.14 9.05 33.68
N PRO A 165 11.80 10.22 34.24
CA PRO A 165 11.13 11.28 33.50
C PRO A 165 11.91 11.63 32.20
N PRO A 166 11.22 11.98 31.11
CA PRO A 166 9.78 12.17 30.94
C PRO A 166 8.99 10.92 30.54
N PHE A 167 9.62 9.73 30.53
CA PHE A 167 9.02 8.49 30.01
C PHE A 167 8.30 7.65 31.08
N ASP A 168 8.23 8.14 32.31
CA ASP A 168 7.48 7.50 33.38
C ASP A 168 5.95 7.71 33.20
N HIS A 169 5.15 6.81 33.78
CA HIS A 169 3.72 6.92 33.87
C HIS A 169 3.18 6.41 35.22
N ARG A 170 1.90 6.68 35.52
CA ARG A 170 1.28 6.39 36.82
C ARG A 170 1.26 4.91 37.25
N GLY A 171 1.58 3.99 36.35
CA GLY A 171 1.43 2.53 36.56
C GLY A 171 -0.01 2.06 36.29
N TYR A 172 -0.12 0.85 35.75
CA TYR A 172 -1.41 0.22 35.42
C TYR A 172 -1.39 -1.24 35.91
N ALA A 173 -2.51 -1.73 36.42
CA ALA A 173 -2.68 -3.11 36.81
C ALA A 173 -2.73 -4.02 35.56
N PHE A 174 -2.32 -5.27 35.75
CA PHE A 174 -2.30 -6.26 34.66
C PHE A 174 -3.69 -6.40 34.00
N GLU A 175 -4.75 -6.43 34.82
CA GLU A 175 -6.13 -6.55 34.37
C GLU A 175 -6.52 -5.36 33.45
N GLN A 176 -6.12 -4.15 33.81
CA GLN A 176 -6.38 -2.93 33.02
C GLN A 176 -5.68 -3.00 31.66
N VAL A 177 -4.43 -3.46 31.65
CA VAL A 177 -3.66 -3.60 30.39
C VAL A 177 -4.30 -4.67 29.50
N VAL A 178 -4.66 -5.84 30.04
CA VAL A 178 -5.30 -6.91 29.26
C VAL A 178 -6.66 -6.43 28.74
N GLU A 179 -7.46 -5.79 29.55
CA GLU A 179 -8.76 -5.26 29.13
C GLU A 179 -8.62 -4.26 27.99
N GLN A 180 -7.74 -3.27 28.14
CA GLN A 180 -7.47 -2.27 27.10
C GLN A 180 -7.06 -2.91 25.77
N ILE A 181 -6.17 -3.90 25.83
CA ILE A 181 -5.60 -4.51 24.63
C ILE A 181 -6.54 -5.52 23.97
N ALA A 182 -7.25 -6.35 24.77
CA ALA A 182 -8.03 -7.47 24.25
C ALA A 182 -9.53 -7.17 24.08
N TYR A 183 -10.05 -6.14 24.71
CA TYR A 183 -11.49 -5.81 24.67
C TYR A 183 -11.76 -4.35 24.34
N GLY A 184 -10.78 -3.48 24.54
CA GLY A 184 -10.88 -2.06 24.22
C GLY A 184 -11.05 -1.79 22.73
N THR A 185 -11.65 -0.64 22.41
CA THR A 185 -11.79 -0.16 21.01
C THR A 185 -10.49 0.35 20.41
N GLU A 186 -9.42 0.38 21.18
CA GLU A 186 -8.10 0.88 20.81
C GLU A 186 -7.00 -0.19 20.94
N GLY A 187 -7.37 -1.44 21.21
CA GLY A 187 -6.47 -2.58 21.27
C GLY A 187 -6.43 -3.40 19.98
N ILE A 188 -6.27 -4.72 20.13
CA ILE A 188 -6.27 -5.71 19.01
C ILE A 188 -7.47 -5.52 18.09
N TYR A 189 -8.63 -5.21 18.66
CA TYR A 189 -9.88 -4.97 17.94
C TYR A 189 -10.16 -3.47 17.71
N GLY A 190 -9.09 -2.66 17.62
CA GLY A 190 -9.14 -1.22 17.40
C GLY A 190 -9.46 -0.80 15.96
N ILE A 191 -9.22 0.48 15.67
CA ILE A 191 -9.45 1.08 14.33
C ILE A 191 -8.74 0.30 13.21
N PRO A 192 -7.46 -0.12 13.33
CA PRO A 192 -6.81 -0.85 12.23
C PRO A 192 -7.51 -2.16 11.89
N THR A 193 -7.97 -2.89 12.89
CA THR A 193 -8.72 -4.14 12.70
C THR A 193 -10.10 -3.88 12.10
N TYR A 194 -10.77 -2.79 12.49
CA TYR A 194 -12.02 -2.36 11.87
C TYR A 194 -11.84 -2.09 10.37
N VAL A 195 -10.84 -1.30 10.02
CA VAL A 195 -10.54 -0.97 8.62
C VAL A 195 -10.13 -2.22 7.83
N SER A 196 -9.39 -3.14 8.45
CA SER A 196 -9.06 -4.45 7.86
C SER A 196 -10.29 -5.29 7.59
N ALA A 197 -11.22 -5.36 8.55
CA ALA A 197 -12.46 -6.14 8.47
C ALA A 197 -13.51 -5.54 7.51
N THR A 198 -13.33 -4.32 7.07
CA THR A 198 -14.27 -3.60 6.20
C THR A 198 -13.65 -3.27 4.84
N TYR A 199 -12.93 -2.17 4.77
CA TYR A 199 -12.46 -1.59 3.50
C TYR A 199 -11.32 -2.41 2.89
N ILE A 200 -10.27 -2.68 3.66
CA ILE A 200 -9.04 -3.30 3.15
C ILE A 200 -9.34 -4.65 2.52
N PHE A 201 -10.12 -5.48 3.20
CA PHE A 201 -10.46 -6.81 2.70
C PHE A 201 -11.18 -6.74 1.35
N LEU A 202 -12.15 -5.83 1.21
CA LEU A 202 -12.87 -5.65 -0.05
C LEU A 202 -11.97 -5.16 -1.19
N PHE A 203 -11.06 -4.23 -0.90
CA PHE A 203 -10.12 -3.74 -1.91
C PHE A 203 -9.10 -4.80 -2.31
N ILE A 204 -8.68 -5.66 -1.38
CA ILE A 204 -7.84 -6.83 -1.69
C ILE A 204 -8.60 -7.82 -2.59
N LEU A 205 -9.86 -8.11 -2.28
CA LEU A 205 -10.70 -8.94 -3.15
C LEU A 205 -10.86 -8.30 -4.53
N PHE A 206 -11.20 -7.01 -4.59
CA PHE A 206 -11.32 -6.26 -5.83
C PHE A 206 -10.05 -6.36 -6.67
N GLY A 207 -8.88 -6.15 -6.04
CA GLY A 207 -7.57 -6.33 -6.68
C GLY A 207 -7.35 -7.75 -7.21
N SER A 208 -7.65 -8.78 -6.40
CA SER A 208 -7.51 -10.18 -6.79
C SER A 208 -8.39 -10.57 -7.99
N PHE A 209 -9.62 -10.06 -8.05
CA PHE A 209 -10.50 -10.27 -9.19
C PHE A 209 -9.98 -9.57 -10.46
N LEU A 210 -9.53 -8.33 -10.37
CA LEU A 210 -8.97 -7.59 -11.50
C LEU A 210 -7.66 -8.21 -12.01
N GLU A 211 -6.81 -8.67 -11.11
CA GLU A 211 -5.54 -9.34 -11.46
C GLU A 211 -5.81 -10.60 -12.28
N LYS A 212 -6.68 -11.47 -11.80
CA LYS A 212 -7.06 -12.70 -12.54
C LYS A 212 -7.85 -12.42 -13.82
N ALA A 213 -8.54 -11.28 -13.91
CA ALA A 213 -9.20 -10.84 -15.12
C ALA A 213 -8.22 -10.30 -16.20
N GLY A 214 -6.93 -10.11 -15.87
CA GLY A 214 -5.90 -9.71 -16.83
C GLY A 214 -5.47 -8.25 -16.76
N MET A 215 -5.76 -7.53 -15.68
CA MET A 215 -5.41 -6.12 -15.51
C MET A 215 -3.90 -5.86 -15.55
N ILE A 216 -3.09 -6.79 -15.02
CA ILE A 216 -1.62 -6.69 -15.07
C ILE A 216 -1.13 -6.60 -16.50
N ARG A 217 -1.64 -7.50 -17.37
CA ARG A 217 -1.31 -7.51 -18.78
C ARG A 217 -1.73 -6.19 -19.46
N LEU A 218 -2.95 -5.72 -19.19
CA LEU A 218 -3.45 -4.47 -19.74
C LEU A 218 -2.54 -3.30 -19.38
N PHE A 219 -2.20 -3.14 -18.10
CA PHE A 219 -1.32 -2.04 -17.66
C PHE A 219 0.08 -2.12 -18.24
N THR A 220 0.62 -3.33 -18.36
CA THR A 220 1.94 -3.55 -18.96
C THR A 220 1.92 -3.23 -20.47
N ASP A 221 0.93 -3.73 -21.22
CA ASP A 221 0.83 -3.50 -22.66
C ASP A 221 0.58 -2.00 -22.97
N VAL A 222 -0.26 -1.32 -22.18
CA VAL A 222 -0.48 0.12 -22.28
C VAL A 222 0.82 0.89 -21.99
N SER A 223 1.54 0.52 -20.92
CA SER A 223 2.80 1.17 -20.55
C SER A 223 3.87 0.98 -21.63
N LEU A 224 3.99 -0.24 -22.18
CA LEU A 224 4.88 -0.55 -23.29
C LEU A 224 4.57 0.34 -24.51
N GLY A 225 3.30 0.39 -24.90
CA GLY A 225 2.88 1.17 -26.06
C GLY A 225 3.02 2.68 -25.91
N LEU A 226 2.93 3.21 -24.67
CA LEU A 226 3.04 4.66 -24.41
C LEU A 226 4.48 5.14 -24.30
N VAL A 227 5.34 4.43 -23.59
CA VAL A 227 6.68 4.92 -23.23
C VAL A 227 7.83 4.02 -23.68
N GLY A 228 7.54 2.82 -24.17
CA GLY A 228 8.55 1.83 -24.55
C GLY A 228 9.54 2.31 -25.61
N HIS A 229 9.08 3.10 -26.59
CA HIS A 229 9.92 3.65 -27.67
C HIS A 229 10.88 4.76 -27.25
N ARG A 230 10.66 5.34 -26.07
CA ARG A 230 11.48 6.45 -25.56
C ARG A 230 12.84 5.99 -25.08
N THR A 231 13.82 6.90 -25.05
CA THR A 231 15.12 6.65 -24.38
C THR A 231 14.88 6.09 -22.97
N GLY A 232 15.47 4.93 -22.69
CA GLY A 232 15.24 4.22 -21.42
C GLY A 232 13.84 3.60 -21.29
N GLY A 233 13.18 3.29 -22.40
CA GLY A 233 11.80 2.80 -22.44
C GLY A 233 11.51 1.65 -21.49
N ALA A 234 12.37 0.63 -21.42
CA ALA A 234 12.18 -0.51 -20.54
C ALA A 234 11.99 -0.12 -19.05
N ALA A 235 12.80 0.81 -18.52
CA ALA A 235 12.68 1.25 -17.15
C ALA A 235 11.50 2.24 -16.95
N LYS A 236 11.18 3.04 -17.96
CA LYS A 236 9.99 3.90 -17.94
C LYS A 236 8.68 3.08 -17.91
N VAL A 237 8.68 1.93 -18.60
CA VAL A 237 7.57 0.96 -18.54
C VAL A 237 7.40 0.44 -17.12
N SER A 238 8.50 0.08 -16.43
CA SER A 238 8.46 -0.34 -15.03
C SER A 238 7.85 0.75 -14.14
N VAL A 239 8.31 2.00 -14.24
CA VAL A 239 7.77 3.13 -13.47
C VAL A 239 6.27 3.30 -13.70
N LEU A 240 5.81 3.25 -14.94
CA LEU A 240 4.40 3.47 -15.28
C LEU A 240 3.52 2.26 -14.91
N SER A 241 3.93 1.04 -15.26
CA SER A 241 3.14 -0.17 -14.99
C SER A 241 3.02 -0.46 -13.50
N SER A 242 4.11 -0.34 -12.74
CA SER A 242 4.10 -0.55 -11.28
C SER A 242 3.34 0.56 -10.56
N GLY A 243 3.40 1.81 -11.07
CA GLY A 243 2.56 2.90 -10.59
C GLY A 243 1.07 2.63 -10.80
N LEU A 244 0.69 2.20 -12.00
CA LEU A 244 -0.69 1.83 -12.30
C LEU A 244 -1.16 0.62 -11.48
N MET A 245 -0.32 -0.40 -11.35
CA MET A 245 -0.67 -1.59 -10.54
C MET A 245 -0.80 -1.24 -9.05
N GLY A 246 0.05 -0.34 -8.56
CA GLY A 246 -0.02 0.17 -7.18
C GLY A 246 -1.34 0.86 -6.85
N THR A 247 -2.01 1.46 -7.84
CA THR A 247 -3.37 2.03 -7.64
C THR A 247 -4.42 1.00 -7.25
N ILE A 248 -4.14 -0.29 -7.42
CA ILE A 248 -5.07 -1.39 -7.17
C ILE A 248 -4.58 -2.29 -6.04
N SER A 249 -3.29 -2.70 -6.07
CA SER A 249 -2.77 -3.73 -5.15
C SER A 249 -2.57 -3.24 -3.72
N GLY A 250 -2.27 -1.95 -3.54
CA GLY A 250 -2.05 -1.35 -2.22
C GLY A 250 -0.84 -1.87 -1.42
N SER A 251 -0.13 -2.89 -1.91
CA SER A 251 1.07 -3.44 -1.28
C SER A 251 2.28 -3.29 -2.20
N GLY A 252 3.25 -2.47 -1.78
CA GLY A 252 4.47 -2.24 -2.56
C GLY A 252 5.30 -3.50 -2.75
N VAL A 253 5.47 -4.31 -1.71
CA VAL A 253 6.26 -5.55 -1.77
C VAL A 253 5.59 -6.58 -2.68
N ALA A 254 4.27 -6.77 -2.58
CA ALA A 254 3.53 -7.66 -3.47
C ALA A 254 3.61 -7.17 -4.92
N ASN A 255 3.55 -5.86 -5.16
CA ASN A 255 3.69 -5.26 -6.47
C ASN A 255 5.09 -5.54 -7.08
N VAL A 256 6.17 -5.43 -6.29
CA VAL A 256 7.54 -5.82 -6.72
C VAL A 256 7.57 -7.26 -7.20
N VAL A 257 6.97 -8.17 -6.46
CA VAL A 257 6.97 -9.60 -6.82
C VAL A 257 6.15 -9.85 -8.09
N THR A 258 5.02 -9.17 -8.25
CA THR A 258 4.10 -9.38 -9.37
C THR A 258 4.61 -8.73 -10.67
N THR A 259 4.80 -7.40 -10.66
CA THR A 259 5.23 -6.65 -11.86
C THR A 259 6.71 -6.84 -12.15
N GLY A 260 7.53 -7.01 -11.11
CA GLY A 260 8.97 -7.16 -11.23
C GLY A 260 9.40 -8.43 -11.96
N GLN A 261 8.61 -9.51 -11.93
CA GLN A 261 8.87 -10.71 -12.73
C GLN A 261 8.96 -10.43 -14.23
N PHE A 262 8.25 -9.41 -14.69
CA PHE A 262 8.26 -8.98 -16.07
C PHE A 262 9.21 -7.80 -16.32
N THR A 263 9.14 -6.76 -15.50
CA THR A 263 9.85 -5.49 -15.74
C THR A 263 11.35 -5.57 -15.46
N ILE A 264 11.78 -6.30 -14.43
CA ILE A 264 13.22 -6.47 -14.12
C ILE A 264 13.96 -7.21 -15.24
N PRO A 265 13.50 -8.39 -15.72
CA PRO A 265 14.12 -9.03 -16.87
C PRO A 265 14.12 -8.17 -18.13
N LEU A 266 13.03 -7.43 -18.39
CA LEU A 266 12.94 -6.49 -19.51
C LEU A 266 14.03 -5.41 -19.42
N MET A 267 14.19 -4.74 -18.29
CA MET A 267 15.24 -3.73 -18.08
C MET A 267 16.65 -4.32 -18.28
N LYS A 268 16.92 -5.51 -17.72
CA LYS A 268 18.21 -6.20 -17.87
C LYS A 268 18.53 -6.51 -19.34
N ARG A 269 17.54 -6.98 -20.10
CA ARG A 269 17.66 -7.25 -21.55
C ARG A 269 18.07 -5.99 -22.33
N PHE A 270 17.58 -4.82 -21.91
CA PHE A 270 17.89 -3.53 -22.53
C PHE A 270 19.11 -2.80 -21.93
N GLY A 271 19.96 -3.51 -21.17
CA GLY A 271 21.27 -3.06 -20.75
C GLY A 271 21.34 -2.32 -19.41
N TYR A 272 20.26 -2.34 -18.62
CA TYR A 272 20.33 -1.84 -17.24
C TYR A 272 21.06 -2.83 -16.33
N ARG A 273 21.81 -2.29 -15.36
CA ARG A 273 22.46 -3.13 -14.33
C ARG A 273 21.39 -3.81 -13.48
N PRO A 274 21.60 -5.07 -13.04
CA PRO A 274 20.63 -5.78 -12.20
C PRO A 274 20.22 -5.00 -10.94
N ALA A 275 21.18 -4.40 -10.23
CA ALA A 275 20.90 -3.59 -9.05
C ALA A 275 20.01 -2.38 -9.36
N PHE A 276 20.26 -1.68 -10.47
CA PHE A 276 19.45 -0.53 -10.87
C PHE A 276 18.05 -0.95 -11.33
N ALA A 277 17.94 -2.05 -12.08
CA ALA A 277 16.64 -2.59 -12.51
C ALA A 277 15.78 -2.99 -11.30
N GLY A 278 16.37 -3.68 -10.32
CA GLY A 278 15.67 -3.98 -9.06
C GLY A 278 15.31 -2.73 -8.28
N GLY A 279 16.20 -1.71 -8.26
CA GLY A 279 15.97 -0.43 -7.59
C GLY A 279 14.83 0.39 -8.20
N VAL A 280 14.75 0.44 -9.53
CA VAL A 280 13.64 1.10 -10.24
C VAL A 280 12.32 0.43 -9.92
N GLU A 281 12.27 -0.89 -9.99
CA GLU A 281 11.06 -1.65 -9.70
C GLU A 281 10.61 -1.49 -8.25
N ALA A 282 11.52 -1.65 -7.29
CA ALA A 282 11.22 -1.46 -5.88
C ALA A 282 10.69 -0.04 -5.60
N THR A 283 11.36 1.00 -6.13
CA THR A 283 10.92 2.39 -5.97
C THR A 283 9.54 2.64 -6.57
N SER A 284 9.30 2.15 -7.78
CA SER A 284 8.03 2.35 -8.48
C SER A 284 6.88 1.64 -7.79
N SER A 285 7.12 0.42 -7.32
CA SER A 285 6.14 -0.39 -6.59
C SER A 285 5.79 0.22 -5.22
N MET A 286 6.79 0.72 -4.49
CA MET A 286 6.56 1.41 -3.21
C MET A 286 5.80 2.72 -3.42
N GLY A 287 6.13 3.50 -4.45
CA GLY A 287 5.38 4.70 -4.84
C GLY A 287 3.92 4.43 -5.19
N GLY A 288 3.58 3.24 -5.63
CA GLY A 288 2.20 2.83 -5.90
C GLY A 288 1.29 2.96 -4.68
N GLN A 289 1.83 2.81 -3.46
CA GLN A 289 1.06 2.95 -2.22
C GLN A 289 0.58 4.38 -1.93
N ILE A 290 1.21 5.38 -2.51
CA ILE A 290 0.77 6.79 -2.42
C ILE A 290 -0.03 7.24 -3.65
N MET A 291 -0.15 6.40 -4.68
CA MET A 291 -0.85 6.76 -5.91
C MET A 291 -2.36 6.55 -5.75
N PRO A 292 -3.18 7.61 -5.84
CA PRO A 292 -4.62 7.47 -5.87
C PRO A 292 -5.08 6.58 -7.04
N PRO A 293 -6.24 5.92 -6.96
CA PRO A 293 -7.32 6.12 -5.99
C PRO A 293 -7.28 5.23 -4.74
N VAL A 294 -6.67 4.04 -4.77
CA VAL A 294 -6.75 3.11 -3.64
C VAL A 294 -5.68 3.39 -2.60
N MET A 295 -4.46 3.77 -3.01
CA MET A 295 -3.36 4.23 -2.15
C MET A 295 -2.93 3.24 -1.06
N GLY A 296 -3.28 1.98 -1.21
CA GLY A 296 -3.08 0.99 -0.16
C GLY A 296 -3.94 1.19 1.08
N ALA A 297 -3.82 0.24 1.99
CA ALA A 297 -4.63 0.17 3.20
C ALA A 297 -4.38 1.33 4.17
N VAL A 298 -3.20 1.94 4.14
CA VAL A 298 -2.80 3.04 5.04
C VAL A 298 -3.68 4.27 4.88
N ALA A 299 -4.06 4.63 3.66
CA ALA A 299 -4.87 5.81 3.42
C ALA A 299 -6.29 5.68 4.02
N PHE A 300 -6.85 4.46 4.06
CA PHE A 300 -8.12 4.22 4.74
C PHE A 300 -7.99 4.34 6.25
N ILE A 301 -6.91 3.78 6.81
CA ILE A 301 -6.62 3.91 8.25
C ILE A 301 -6.39 5.39 8.60
N MET A 302 -5.66 6.12 7.76
CA MET A 302 -5.43 7.55 7.94
C MET A 302 -6.75 8.32 7.97
N ALA A 303 -7.63 8.11 7.00
CA ALA A 303 -8.93 8.79 6.95
C ALA A 303 -9.78 8.51 8.20
N GLU A 304 -9.83 7.25 8.64
CA GLU A 304 -10.58 6.84 9.83
C GLU A 304 -9.97 7.41 11.13
N THR A 305 -8.64 7.35 11.26
CA THR A 305 -7.92 7.88 12.43
C THR A 305 -8.05 9.39 12.56
N LEU A 306 -8.05 10.11 11.43
CA LEU A 306 -8.18 11.56 11.42
C LEU A 306 -9.63 12.04 11.47
N GLY A 307 -10.62 11.14 11.31
CA GLY A 307 -12.04 11.49 11.22
C GLY A 307 -12.36 12.35 10.00
N VAL A 308 -11.60 12.21 8.90
CA VAL A 308 -11.82 12.95 7.64
C VAL A 308 -12.38 12.03 6.56
N GLN A 309 -13.03 12.64 5.56
CA GLN A 309 -13.46 11.87 4.40
C GLN A 309 -12.25 11.33 3.63
N TYR A 310 -12.35 10.10 3.12
CA TYR A 310 -11.26 9.48 2.34
C TYR A 310 -10.80 10.33 1.16
N ILE A 311 -11.72 11.06 0.53
CA ILE A 311 -11.43 11.95 -0.58
C ILE A 311 -10.43 13.07 -0.21
N GLU A 312 -10.41 13.53 1.04
CA GLU A 312 -9.46 14.55 1.48
C GLU A 312 -8.03 13.99 1.52
N VAL A 313 -7.87 12.75 1.97
CA VAL A 313 -6.59 12.04 1.92
C VAL A 313 -6.15 11.82 0.47
N VAL A 314 -7.07 11.43 -0.41
CA VAL A 314 -6.81 11.25 -1.85
C VAL A 314 -6.35 12.56 -2.51
N LYS A 315 -7.02 13.67 -2.21
CA LYS A 315 -6.63 15.01 -2.71
C LYS A 315 -5.22 15.39 -2.23
N ALA A 316 -4.94 15.19 -0.93
CA ALA A 316 -3.64 15.49 -0.35
C ALA A 316 -2.49 14.66 -0.96
N ALA A 317 -2.76 13.43 -1.35
CA ALA A 317 -1.77 12.54 -1.94
C ALA A 317 -1.53 12.79 -3.45
N LEU A 318 -2.51 13.33 -4.18
CA LEU A 318 -2.51 13.35 -5.64
C LEU A 318 -1.29 14.05 -6.25
N VAL A 319 -1.03 15.30 -5.87
CA VAL A 319 0.09 16.07 -6.41
C VAL A 319 1.43 15.49 -5.96
N PRO A 320 1.64 15.18 -4.68
CA PRO A 320 2.84 14.50 -4.22
C PRO A 320 3.13 13.17 -4.95
N ALA A 321 2.12 12.34 -5.17
CA ALA A 321 2.28 11.09 -5.91
C ALA A 321 2.74 11.33 -7.36
N ILE A 322 2.12 12.26 -8.06
CA ILE A 322 2.53 12.65 -9.42
C ILE A 322 3.99 13.12 -9.43
N LEU A 323 4.39 13.94 -8.45
CA LEU A 323 5.78 14.42 -8.33
C LEU A 323 6.76 13.26 -8.03
N TYR A 324 6.37 12.31 -7.19
CA TYR A 324 7.18 11.12 -6.91
C TYR A 324 7.46 10.32 -8.19
N PHE A 325 6.43 10.00 -8.97
CA PHE A 325 6.57 9.26 -10.22
C PHE A 325 7.27 10.08 -11.31
N ALA A 326 7.03 11.40 -11.38
CA ALA A 326 7.76 12.29 -12.28
C ALA A 326 9.26 12.30 -11.95
N GLY A 327 9.61 12.33 -10.66
CA GLY A 327 10.98 12.20 -10.19
C GLY A 327 11.62 10.87 -10.59
N ALA A 328 10.97 9.75 -10.30
CA ALA A 328 11.44 8.42 -10.68
C ALA A 328 11.62 8.29 -12.21
N PHE A 329 10.65 8.77 -12.98
CA PHE A 329 10.72 8.79 -14.44
C PHE A 329 11.87 9.64 -14.97
N TRP A 330 12.14 10.78 -14.31
CA TRP A 330 13.27 11.65 -14.65
C TRP A 330 14.61 10.98 -14.33
N MET A 331 14.76 10.36 -13.16
CA MET A 331 15.97 9.64 -12.76
C MET A 331 16.32 8.53 -13.75
N VAL A 332 15.31 7.75 -14.15
CA VAL A 332 15.45 6.68 -15.16
C VAL A 332 15.85 7.26 -16.52
N HIS A 333 15.30 8.40 -16.91
CA HIS A 333 15.64 9.07 -18.16
C HIS A 333 17.11 9.52 -18.17
N LEU A 334 17.57 10.12 -17.07
CA LEU A 334 18.96 10.58 -16.93
C LEU A 334 19.95 9.40 -16.94
N GLU A 335 19.66 8.32 -16.22
CA GLU A 335 20.52 7.13 -16.21
C GLU A 335 20.56 6.46 -17.59
N ALA A 336 19.44 6.40 -18.31
CA ALA A 336 19.39 5.90 -19.66
C ALA A 336 20.23 6.75 -20.63
N GLY A 337 20.12 8.07 -20.53
CA GLY A 337 20.94 9.00 -21.32
C GLY A 337 22.44 8.86 -21.02
N LYS A 338 22.81 8.73 -19.75
CA LYS A 338 24.20 8.51 -19.29
C LYS A 338 24.80 7.22 -19.87
N ARG A 339 23.97 6.19 -20.06
CA ARG A 339 24.39 4.88 -20.58
C ARG A 339 24.17 4.72 -22.08
N GLY A 340 23.54 5.67 -22.75
CA GLY A 340 23.18 5.57 -24.16
C GLY A 340 22.14 4.49 -24.47
N LEU A 341 21.26 4.18 -23.51
CA LEU A 341 20.23 3.15 -23.68
C LEU A 341 19.09 3.64 -24.56
N ARG A 342 18.77 2.86 -25.58
CA ARG A 342 17.70 3.16 -26.54
C ARG A 342 16.35 2.64 -26.03
N GLY A 343 15.26 3.07 -26.68
CA GLY A 343 13.93 2.50 -26.50
C GLY A 343 13.78 1.16 -27.20
N LEU A 344 12.62 0.51 -26.97
CA LEU A 344 12.22 -0.72 -27.67
C LEU A 344 11.94 -0.44 -29.15
N SER A 345 12.13 -1.42 -30.01
CA SER A 345 11.74 -1.34 -31.42
C SER A 345 10.23 -1.37 -31.59
N ALA A 346 9.72 -0.84 -32.70
CA ALA A 346 8.27 -0.84 -32.96
C ALA A 346 7.67 -2.27 -33.05
N GLU A 347 8.49 -3.27 -33.44
CA GLU A 347 8.10 -4.67 -33.56
C GLU A 347 7.93 -5.35 -32.18
N GLU A 348 8.61 -4.83 -31.15
CA GLU A 348 8.58 -5.37 -29.79
C GLU A 348 7.47 -4.75 -28.93
N MET A 349 6.74 -3.76 -29.46
CA MET A 349 5.76 -3.00 -28.68
C MET A 349 4.33 -3.33 -29.09
N PRO A 350 3.46 -3.67 -28.14
CA PRO A 350 2.03 -3.70 -28.38
C PRO A 350 1.51 -2.26 -28.62
N SER A 351 0.46 -2.14 -29.42
CA SER A 351 -0.23 -0.86 -29.56
C SER A 351 -1.03 -0.52 -28.30
N ALA A 352 -0.69 0.56 -27.60
CA ALA A 352 -1.44 1.00 -26.43
C ALA A 352 -2.95 1.19 -26.75
N ARG A 353 -3.26 1.70 -27.94
CA ARG A 353 -4.64 1.88 -28.40
C ARG A 353 -5.38 0.55 -28.52
N ASN A 354 -4.71 -0.47 -29.06
CA ASN A 354 -5.33 -1.81 -29.22
C ASN A 354 -5.50 -2.47 -27.84
N ALA A 355 -4.48 -2.40 -26.96
CA ALA A 355 -4.56 -2.89 -25.60
C ALA A 355 -5.73 -2.24 -24.82
N LEU A 356 -5.88 -0.92 -24.90
CA LEU A 356 -7.00 -0.21 -24.30
C LEU A 356 -8.35 -0.60 -24.94
N ARG A 357 -8.40 -0.78 -26.26
CA ARG A 357 -9.64 -1.19 -26.94
C ARG A 357 -10.08 -2.60 -26.57
N GLU A 358 -9.14 -3.50 -26.34
CA GLU A 358 -9.43 -4.89 -25.94
C GLU A 358 -9.74 -5.02 -24.46
N GLY A 359 -9.08 -4.21 -23.58
CA GLY A 359 -9.17 -4.31 -22.12
C GLY A 359 -9.94 -3.20 -21.44
N TRP A 360 -10.58 -2.26 -22.16
CA TRP A 360 -11.23 -1.08 -21.55
C TRP A 360 -12.29 -1.43 -20.50
N TYR A 361 -12.96 -2.55 -20.66
CA TYR A 361 -13.98 -3.02 -19.72
C TYR A 361 -13.39 -3.34 -18.32
N LEU A 362 -12.12 -3.67 -18.22
CA LEU A 362 -11.44 -3.87 -16.94
C LEU A 362 -11.21 -2.55 -16.20
N ILE A 363 -11.11 -1.43 -16.93
CA ILE A 363 -10.94 -0.10 -16.35
C ILE A 363 -12.26 0.42 -15.77
N LEU A 364 -13.40 -0.03 -16.29
CA LEU A 364 -14.72 0.49 -15.90
C LEU A 364 -15.02 0.33 -14.39
N PRO A 365 -14.80 -0.83 -13.73
CA PRO A 365 -15.01 -0.95 -12.29
C PRO A 365 -14.14 0.00 -11.48
N LEU A 366 -12.88 0.17 -11.89
CA LEU A 366 -11.96 1.10 -11.25
C LEU A 366 -12.42 2.55 -11.45
N ALA A 367 -12.87 2.92 -12.65
CA ALA A 367 -13.39 4.26 -12.94
C ALA A 367 -14.66 4.57 -12.13
N VAL A 368 -15.57 3.61 -12.00
CA VAL A 368 -16.79 3.75 -11.18
C VAL A 368 -16.42 3.89 -9.70
N LEU A 369 -15.49 3.08 -9.21
CA LEU A 369 -14.99 3.16 -7.84
C LEU A 369 -14.41 4.55 -7.55
N VAL A 370 -13.55 5.05 -8.44
CA VAL A 370 -12.95 6.39 -8.34
C VAL A 370 -14.05 7.45 -8.31
N TRP A 371 -14.99 7.37 -9.25
CA TRP A 371 -16.10 8.32 -9.33
C TRP A 371 -16.93 8.33 -8.03
N LEU A 372 -17.25 7.17 -7.46
CA LEU A 372 -17.97 7.08 -6.20
C LEU A 372 -17.20 7.72 -5.04
N LEU A 373 -15.89 7.44 -4.93
CA LEU A 373 -15.05 8.05 -3.89
C LEU A 373 -14.98 9.57 -4.03
N PHE A 374 -14.83 10.10 -5.25
CA PHE A 374 -14.82 11.53 -5.50
C PHE A 374 -16.20 12.19 -5.34
N SER A 375 -17.29 11.42 -5.43
CA SER A 375 -18.64 11.86 -5.15
C SER A 375 -18.99 11.87 -3.65
N GLY A 376 -18.04 11.54 -2.77
CA GLY A 376 -18.21 11.57 -1.31
C GLY A 376 -18.84 10.32 -0.71
N TYR A 377 -18.99 9.23 -1.49
CA TYR A 377 -19.44 7.94 -0.93
C TYR A 377 -18.35 7.30 -0.07
N THR A 378 -18.78 6.50 0.91
CA THR A 378 -17.85 5.80 1.80
C THR A 378 -17.01 4.78 1.04
N PRO A 379 -15.76 4.52 1.47
CA PRO A 379 -14.90 3.50 0.87
C PRO A 379 -15.55 2.10 0.86
N LEU A 380 -16.28 1.76 1.92
CA LEU A 380 -17.01 0.49 2.02
C LEU A 380 -18.04 0.34 0.88
N PHE A 381 -18.85 1.37 0.67
CA PHE A 381 -19.84 1.40 -0.40
C PHE A 381 -19.18 1.34 -1.79
N ALA A 382 -18.19 2.20 -2.03
CA ALA A 382 -17.46 2.25 -3.29
C ALA A 382 -16.77 0.92 -3.63
N GLY A 383 -16.13 0.29 -2.62
CA GLY A 383 -15.48 -1.02 -2.76
C GLY A 383 -16.48 -2.15 -3.06
N THR A 384 -17.63 -2.14 -2.37
CA THR A 384 -18.70 -3.15 -2.58
C THR A 384 -19.28 -3.03 -4.00
N ILE A 385 -19.58 -1.83 -4.47
CA ILE A 385 -20.07 -1.59 -5.84
C ILE A 385 -19.01 -1.95 -6.88
N GLY A 386 -17.75 -1.55 -6.65
CA GLY A 386 -16.63 -1.88 -7.54
C GLY A 386 -16.44 -3.39 -7.69
N LEU A 387 -16.46 -4.13 -6.57
CA LEU A 387 -16.35 -5.59 -6.57
C LEU A 387 -17.55 -6.25 -7.27
N ALA A 388 -18.78 -5.82 -6.98
CA ALA A 388 -19.98 -6.34 -7.62
C ALA A 388 -19.95 -6.10 -9.14
N LEU A 389 -19.57 -4.91 -9.57
CA LEU A 389 -19.45 -4.57 -10.99
C LEU A 389 -18.35 -5.41 -11.67
N THR A 390 -17.24 -5.65 -11.00
CA THR A 390 -16.16 -6.53 -11.52
C THR A 390 -16.67 -7.95 -11.71
N GLY A 391 -17.39 -8.51 -10.73
CA GLY A 391 -18.02 -9.81 -10.84
C GLY A 391 -19.02 -9.88 -11.99
N MET A 392 -19.87 -8.87 -12.15
CA MET A 392 -20.82 -8.78 -13.26
C MET A 392 -20.11 -8.73 -14.62
N LEU A 393 -19.02 -7.98 -14.74
CA LEU A 393 -18.27 -7.88 -16.01
C LEU A 393 -17.57 -9.20 -16.36
N ILE A 394 -16.96 -9.86 -15.38
CA ILE A 394 -16.28 -11.15 -15.59
C ILE A 394 -17.30 -12.22 -16.01
N LEU A 395 -18.38 -12.38 -15.24
CA LEU A 395 -19.43 -13.38 -15.54
C LEU A 395 -20.22 -13.01 -16.81
N GLY A 396 -20.54 -11.73 -16.98
CA GLY A 396 -21.24 -11.24 -18.17
C GLY A 396 -20.44 -11.42 -19.45
N THR A 397 -19.12 -11.21 -19.39
CA THR A 397 -18.22 -11.46 -20.54
C THR A 397 -18.22 -12.94 -20.93
N ALA A 398 -18.16 -13.87 -19.97
CA ALA A 398 -18.22 -15.29 -20.25
C ALA A 398 -19.52 -15.68 -20.94
N ILE A 399 -20.66 -15.15 -20.51
CA ILE A 399 -21.97 -15.38 -21.15
C ILE A 399 -22.02 -14.74 -22.54
N ALA A 400 -21.58 -13.49 -22.67
CA ALA A 400 -21.59 -12.74 -23.93
C ALA A 400 -20.74 -13.45 -25.01
N MET A 401 -19.60 -14.02 -24.65
CA MET A 401 -18.73 -14.75 -25.60
C MET A 401 -19.40 -16.00 -26.14
N GLY A 402 -20.31 -16.64 -25.41
CA GLY A 402 -21.11 -17.78 -25.87
C GLY A 402 -22.27 -17.39 -26.82
N MET A 403 -22.57 -16.10 -26.99
CA MET A 403 -23.68 -15.64 -27.81
C MET A 403 -23.34 -15.55 -29.31
N PRO A 404 -24.29 -15.92 -30.22
CA PRO A 404 -24.01 -16.15 -31.63
C PRO A 404 -23.71 -14.86 -32.43
N SER A 405 -24.21 -13.71 -32.04
CA SER A 405 -24.06 -12.47 -32.82
C SER A 405 -23.71 -11.25 -31.96
N THR A 406 -23.03 -10.28 -32.58
CA THR A 406 -22.66 -9.01 -31.93
C THR A 406 -23.90 -8.23 -31.46
N ALA A 407 -24.98 -8.27 -32.21
CA ALA A 407 -26.24 -7.59 -31.85
C ALA A 407 -26.83 -8.17 -30.54
N VAL A 408 -26.86 -9.50 -30.42
CA VAL A 408 -27.32 -10.17 -29.18
C VAL A 408 -26.41 -9.85 -28.00
N ARG A 409 -25.10 -9.76 -28.19
CA ARG A 409 -24.16 -9.34 -27.15
C ARG A 409 -24.43 -7.91 -26.68
N VAL A 410 -24.68 -7.00 -27.60
CA VAL A 410 -25.00 -5.59 -27.26
C VAL A 410 -26.32 -5.52 -26.50
N ILE A 411 -27.37 -6.22 -26.94
CA ILE A 411 -28.64 -6.29 -26.22
C ILE A 411 -28.47 -6.85 -24.82
N PHE A 412 -27.68 -7.92 -24.67
CA PHE A 412 -27.37 -8.50 -23.36
C PHE A 412 -26.72 -7.46 -22.42
N TRP A 413 -25.73 -6.71 -22.89
CA TRP A 413 -25.08 -5.69 -22.08
C TRP A 413 -26.01 -4.54 -21.71
N ILE A 414 -26.89 -4.14 -22.61
CA ILE A 414 -27.92 -3.12 -22.32
C ILE A 414 -28.88 -3.65 -21.24
N VAL A 415 -29.38 -4.87 -21.38
CA VAL A 415 -30.30 -5.48 -20.41
C VAL A 415 -29.59 -5.63 -19.06
N LEU A 416 -28.33 -6.10 -19.04
CA LEU A 416 -27.56 -6.23 -17.82
C LEU A 416 -27.36 -4.86 -17.12
N GLY A 417 -27.05 -3.82 -17.88
CA GLY A 417 -26.95 -2.45 -17.37
C GLY A 417 -28.27 -1.93 -16.79
N LEU A 418 -29.38 -2.19 -17.47
CA LEU A 418 -30.73 -1.84 -16.97
C LEU A 418 -31.08 -2.61 -15.70
N CYS A 419 -30.77 -3.91 -15.64
CA CYS A 419 -30.95 -4.69 -14.41
C CYS A 419 -30.07 -4.18 -13.27
N ALA A 420 -28.80 -3.84 -13.54
CA ALA A 420 -27.91 -3.25 -12.56
C ALA A 420 -28.40 -1.87 -12.07
N SER A 421 -29.05 -1.08 -12.95
CA SER A 421 -29.64 0.22 -12.57
C SER A 421 -30.78 0.12 -11.55
N ALA A 422 -31.39 -1.05 -11.40
CA ALA A 422 -32.35 -1.33 -10.33
C ALA A 422 -31.76 -1.10 -8.93
N PHE A 423 -30.44 -1.06 -8.83
CA PHE A 423 -29.71 -0.65 -7.63
C PHE A 423 -30.20 0.69 -7.07
N PHE A 424 -30.46 1.68 -7.91
CA PHE A 424 -30.96 3.00 -7.46
C PHE A 424 -32.31 2.94 -6.74
N LYS A 425 -33.09 1.89 -6.96
CA LYS A 425 -34.40 1.69 -6.32
C LYS A 425 -34.37 0.68 -5.19
N PHE A 426 -33.62 -0.41 -5.33
CA PHE A 426 -33.62 -1.56 -4.43
C PHE A 426 -32.30 -1.77 -3.66
N GLY A 427 -31.33 -0.86 -3.85
CA GLY A 427 -30.03 -0.94 -3.19
C GLY A 427 -29.21 -2.15 -3.62
N ILE A 428 -28.30 -2.57 -2.73
CA ILE A 428 -27.33 -3.64 -2.99
C ILE A 428 -27.99 -5.00 -3.32
N HIS A 429 -29.20 -5.25 -2.81
CA HIS A 429 -29.92 -6.50 -3.05
C HIS A 429 -30.21 -6.74 -4.55
N ALA A 430 -30.43 -5.65 -5.33
CA ALA A 430 -30.59 -5.78 -6.77
C ALA A 430 -29.32 -6.30 -7.44
N LEU A 431 -28.15 -5.81 -7.03
CA LEU A 431 -26.86 -6.27 -7.56
C LEU A 431 -26.59 -7.72 -7.18
N LEU A 432 -26.89 -8.11 -5.94
CA LEU A 432 -26.75 -9.50 -5.47
C LEU A 432 -27.65 -10.44 -6.27
N LEU A 433 -28.88 -10.02 -6.57
CA LEU A 433 -29.80 -10.79 -7.41
C LEU A 433 -29.27 -10.97 -8.82
N VAL A 434 -28.78 -9.89 -9.44
CA VAL A 434 -28.17 -9.93 -10.78
C VAL A 434 -26.97 -10.86 -10.80
N LEU A 435 -26.07 -10.75 -9.82
CA LEU A 435 -24.93 -11.65 -9.68
C LEU A 435 -25.36 -13.11 -9.52
N GLY A 436 -26.38 -13.36 -8.69
CA GLY A 436 -26.96 -14.71 -8.51
C GLY A 436 -27.44 -15.31 -9.82
N VAL A 437 -28.19 -14.52 -10.61
CA VAL A 437 -28.66 -14.96 -11.96
C VAL A 437 -27.49 -15.24 -12.89
N LEU A 438 -26.45 -14.39 -12.92
CA LEU A 438 -25.25 -14.59 -13.73
C LEU A 438 -24.50 -15.84 -13.30
N ILE A 439 -24.34 -16.11 -12.00
CA ILE A 439 -23.71 -17.32 -11.46
C ILE A 439 -24.46 -18.57 -11.89
N VAL A 440 -25.79 -18.61 -11.75
CA VAL A 440 -26.63 -19.74 -12.18
C VAL A 440 -26.52 -19.95 -13.69
N THR A 441 -26.55 -18.89 -14.48
CA THR A 441 -26.40 -18.95 -15.93
C THR A 441 -25.02 -19.50 -16.31
N CYS A 442 -23.94 -19.01 -15.70
CA CYS A 442 -22.59 -19.50 -15.95
C CYS A 442 -22.42 -20.99 -15.56
N ALA A 443 -23.10 -21.46 -14.52
CA ALA A 443 -23.05 -22.87 -14.12
C ALA A 443 -23.66 -23.81 -15.16
N ALA A 444 -24.52 -23.32 -16.04
CA ALA A 444 -25.22 -24.11 -17.06
C ALA A 444 -24.34 -24.54 -18.25
N PHE A 445 -23.21 -23.83 -18.55
CA PHE A 445 -22.35 -24.15 -19.69
C PHE A 445 -20.86 -24.22 -19.30
N ARG A 446 -20.05 -24.92 -20.13
CA ARG A 446 -18.66 -25.25 -19.79
C ARG A 446 -17.77 -24.03 -19.59
N GLY A 447 -17.76 -23.05 -20.50
CA GLY A 447 -16.96 -21.83 -20.38
C GLY A 447 -17.37 -20.97 -19.16
N GLY A 448 -18.66 -20.96 -18.80
CA GLY A 448 -19.15 -20.31 -17.59
C GLY A 448 -18.62 -20.97 -16.31
N ARG A 449 -18.54 -22.31 -16.28
CA ARG A 449 -17.98 -23.06 -15.14
C ARG A 449 -16.48 -22.76 -14.94
N GLU A 450 -15.73 -22.60 -16.01
CA GLU A 450 -14.32 -22.18 -15.97
C GLU A 450 -14.20 -20.76 -15.38
N THR A 451 -15.06 -19.84 -15.78
CA THR A 451 -15.12 -18.49 -15.22
C THR A 451 -15.53 -18.48 -13.74
N LEU A 452 -16.49 -19.32 -13.35
CA LEU A 452 -16.85 -19.49 -11.94
C LEU A 452 -15.70 -20.05 -11.11
N ALA A 453 -14.88 -20.93 -11.67
CA ALA A 453 -13.67 -21.41 -11.00
C ALA A 453 -12.67 -20.26 -10.78
N ILE A 454 -12.47 -19.38 -11.77
CA ILE A 454 -11.63 -18.17 -11.61
C ILE A 454 -12.17 -17.28 -10.51
N CYS A 455 -13.48 -17.00 -10.47
CA CYS A 455 -14.09 -16.18 -9.40
C CYS A 455 -13.90 -16.82 -8.02
N ARG A 456 -14.15 -18.13 -7.90
CA ARG A 456 -13.92 -18.90 -6.68
C ARG A 456 -12.47 -18.82 -6.21
N ASP A 457 -11.52 -19.00 -7.13
CA ASP A 457 -10.10 -18.94 -6.84
C ASP A 457 -9.66 -17.52 -6.47
N SER A 458 -10.27 -16.48 -7.07
CA SER A 458 -10.05 -15.08 -6.68
C SER A 458 -10.52 -14.81 -5.24
N LEU A 459 -11.65 -15.41 -4.80
CA LEU A 459 -12.10 -15.31 -3.41
C LEU A 459 -11.09 -15.93 -2.44
N ALA A 460 -10.60 -17.12 -2.76
CA ALA A 460 -9.64 -17.83 -1.92
C ALA A 460 -8.28 -17.10 -1.84
N ASP A 461 -7.78 -16.63 -2.98
CA ASP A 461 -6.50 -15.90 -3.05
C ASP A 461 -6.61 -14.53 -2.38
N GLY A 462 -7.72 -13.81 -2.53
CA GLY A 462 -7.96 -12.56 -1.84
C GLY A 462 -7.96 -12.72 -0.30
N ALA A 463 -8.64 -13.74 0.22
CA ALA A 463 -8.60 -14.05 1.66
C ALA A 463 -7.18 -14.37 2.13
N LYS A 464 -6.42 -15.12 1.36
CA LYS A 464 -5.02 -15.47 1.65
C LYS A 464 -4.12 -14.23 1.66
N THR A 465 -4.26 -13.35 0.67
CA THR A 465 -3.52 -12.08 0.58
C THR A 465 -3.85 -11.14 1.74
N ALA A 466 -5.06 -11.22 2.29
CA ALA A 466 -5.48 -10.41 3.44
C ALA A 466 -4.86 -10.85 4.77
N LEU A 467 -4.34 -12.09 4.89
CA LEU A 467 -3.83 -12.64 6.16
C LEU A 467 -2.72 -11.78 6.79
N PRO A 468 -1.60 -11.48 6.12
CA PRO A 468 -0.54 -10.70 6.74
C PRO A 468 -1.00 -9.28 7.08
N VAL A 469 -1.85 -8.69 6.27
CA VAL A 469 -2.38 -7.35 6.48
C VAL A 469 -3.30 -7.32 7.70
N GLY A 470 -4.24 -8.25 7.80
CA GLY A 470 -5.19 -8.30 8.92
C GLY A 470 -4.52 -8.61 10.26
N ILE A 471 -3.56 -9.54 10.27
CA ILE A 471 -2.80 -9.88 11.49
C ILE A 471 -1.89 -8.71 11.90
N ALA A 472 -1.30 -8.00 10.95
CA ALA A 472 -0.54 -6.78 11.23
C ALA A 472 -1.43 -5.70 11.86
N CYS A 473 -2.64 -5.48 11.32
CA CYS A 473 -3.62 -4.54 11.86
C CYS A 473 -4.04 -4.89 13.30
N ALA A 474 -4.25 -6.18 13.56
CA ALA A 474 -4.60 -6.65 14.90
C ALA A 474 -3.45 -6.44 15.89
N LEU A 475 -2.22 -6.81 15.52
CA LEU A 475 -1.08 -6.68 16.42
C LEU A 475 -0.71 -5.22 16.71
N VAL A 476 -0.73 -4.35 15.69
CA VAL A 476 -0.38 -2.94 15.90
C VAL A 476 -1.40 -2.20 16.76
N GLY A 477 -2.62 -2.71 16.87
CA GLY A 477 -3.60 -2.23 17.84
C GLY A 477 -3.09 -2.25 19.28
N VAL A 478 -2.17 -3.17 19.62
CA VAL A 478 -1.50 -3.20 20.94
C VAL A 478 -0.76 -1.89 21.19
N ILE A 479 -0.04 -1.35 20.18
CA ILE A 479 0.70 -0.10 20.32
C ILE A 479 -0.26 1.06 20.57
N ILE A 480 -1.33 1.15 19.78
CA ILE A 480 -2.35 2.19 19.94
C ILE A 480 -2.95 2.11 21.35
N GLY A 481 -3.35 0.92 21.78
CA GLY A 481 -3.92 0.70 23.10
C GLY A 481 -2.99 1.12 24.23
N VAL A 482 -1.70 0.80 24.12
CA VAL A 482 -0.69 1.23 25.10
C VAL A 482 -0.50 2.74 25.05
N MET A 483 -0.34 3.33 23.87
CA MET A 483 -0.13 4.77 23.71
C MET A 483 -1.29 5.59 24.28
N THR A 484 -2.53 5.13 24.04
CA THR A 484 -3.72 5.79 24.60
C THR A 484 -3.82 5.60 26.10
N LEU A 485 -3.58 4.38 26.60
CA LEU A 485 -3.65 4.08 28.04
C LEU A 485 -2.65 4.90 28.84
N THR A 486 -1.42 5.01 28.34
CA THR A 486 -0.29 5.65 29.07
C THR A 486 -0.12 7.13 28.78
N GLY A 487 -0.73 7.65 27.69
CA GLY A 487 -0.48 9.00 27.21
C GLY A 487 0.88 9.21 26.55
N ALA A 488 1.61 8.12 26.27
CA ALA A 488 2.98 8.15 25.75
C ALA A 488 3.13 8.90 24.42
N ALA A 489 2.07 8.96 23.60
CA ALA A 489 2.08 9.73 22.35
C ALA A 489 2.49 11.19 22.57
N ASN A 490 1.87 11.85 23.56
CA ASN A 490 2.19 13.25 23.89
C ASN A 490 3.61 13.40 24.45
N THR A 491 4.04 12.46 25.29
CA THR A 491 5.41 12.46 25.85
C THR A 491 6.47 12.36 24.76
N PHE A 492 6.32 11.42 23.82
CA PHE A 492 7.23 11.30 22.69
C PHE A 492 7.18 12.51 21.76
N GLY A 493 5.98 13.06 21.52
CA GLY A 493 5.81 14.30 20.75
C GLY A 493 6.58 15.46 21.34
N GLN A 494 6.39 15.73 22.62
CA GLN A 494 7.10 16.80 23.35
C GLN A 494 8.61 16.59 23.35
N PHE A 495 9.07 15.33 23.46
CA PHE A 495 10.50 15.01 23.37
C PHE A 495 11.07 15.39 22.00
N ILE A 496 10.40 15.06 20.90
CA ILE A 496 10.83 15.43 19.54
C ILE A 496 10.91 16.96 19.40
N VAL A 497 9.90 17.68 19.88
CA VAL A 497 9.88 19.15 19.83
C VAL A 497 11.03 19.75 20.66
N SER A 498 11.25 19.25 21.88
CA SER A 498 12.32 19.72 22.75
C SER A 498 13.72 19.48 22.19
N VAL A 499 13.96 18.33 21.59
CA VAL A 499 15.24 18.01 20.92
C VAL A 499 15.39 18.84 19.64
N GLY A 500 14.29 19.12 18.95
CA GLY A 500 14.24 20.01 17.79
C GLY A 500 14.52 21.48 18.11
N GLN A 501 14.57 21.88 19.37
CA GLN A 501 14.81 23.25 19.81
C GLN A 501 13.85 24.26 19.14
N ASP A 502 12.60 23.89 19.01
CA ASP A 502 11.54 24.65 18.32
C ASP A 502 11.81 24.93 16.83
N SER A 503 12.81 24.26 16.24
CA SER A 503 13.10 24.32 14.81
C SER A 503 12.26 23.32 14.05
N LEU A 504 11.32 23.80 13.24
CA LEU A 504 10.51 22.96 12.37
C LEU A 504 11.37 22.04 11.48
N PHE A 505 12.43 22.58 10.87
CA PHE A 505 13.32 21.80 10.01
C PHE A 505 14.00 20.65 10.76
N LEU A 506 14.56 20.93 11.95
CA LEU A 506 15.23 19.91 12.76
C LEU A 506 14.23 18.84 13.22
N SER A 507 13.05 19.23 13.67
CA SER A 507 11.98 18.32 14.06
C SER A 507 11.51 17.45 12.88
N LEU A 508 11.42 18.00 11.66
CA LEU A 508 11.11 17.21 10.45
C LEU A 508 12.20 16.18 10.14
N VAL A 509 13.48 16.57 10.27
CA VAL A 509 14.61 15.63 10.06
C VAL A 509 14.60 14.52 11.11
N LEU A 510 14.35 14.85 12.39
CA LEU A 510 14.24 13.87 13.47
C LEU A 510 13.04 12.93 13.23
N THR A 511 11.90 13.48 12.84
CA THR A 511 10.72 12.70 12.45
C THR A 511 11.01 11.76 11.29
N MET A 512 11.66 12.25 10.23
CA MET A 512 12.09 11.44 9.10
C MET A 512 12.96 10.25 9.53
N ILE A 513 13.99 10.53 10.34
CA ILE A 513 14.91 9.50 10.84
C ILE A 513 14.14 8.48 11.70
N THR A 514 13.28 8.95 12.58
CA THR A 514 12.43 8.09 13.43
C THR A 514 11.52 7.21 12.59
N CYS A 515 10.84 7.75 11.58
CA CYS A 515 9.97 7.00 10.67
C CYS A 515 10.75 5.93 9.90
N ILE A 516 11.95 6.26 9.41
CA ILE A 516 12.80 5.31 8.69
C ILE A 516 13.27 4.19 9.63
N ILE A 517 13.76 4.52 10.82
CA ILE A 517 14.28 3.52 11.78
C ILE A 517 13.16 2.60 12.27
N LEU A 518 12.02 3.17 12.70
CA LEU A 518 10.89 2.39 13.19
C LEU A 518 10.22 1.57 12.08
N GLY A 519 10.32 2.03 10.84
CA GLY A 519 9.76 1.35 9.69
C GLY A 519 10.61 0.19 9.15
N MET A 520 11.86 0.05 9.59
CA MET A 520 12.74 -0.99 9.09
C MET A 520 12.22 -2.40 9.41
N GLY A 521 11.89 -3.17 8.39
CA GLY A 521 11.46 -4.57 8.52
C GLY A 521 10.03 -4.76 8.99
N ILE A 522 9.22 -3.72 8.93
CA ILE A 522 7.82 -3.74 9.32
C ILE A 522 6.97 -3.40 8.09
N PRO A 523 5.87 -4.12 7.81
CA PRO A 523 4.95 -3.76 6.73
C PRO A 523 4.43 -2.32 6.87
N THR A 524 4.07 -1.69 5.75
CA THR A 524 3.75 -0.26 5.68
C THR A 524 2.63 0.19 6.63
N ILE A 525 1.61 -0.65 6.86
CA ILE A 525 0.49 -0.33 7.75
C ILE A 525 0.93 -0.16 9.20
N PRO A 526 1.57 -1.18 9.84
CA PRO A 526 2.12 -1.01 11.18
C PRO A 526 3.09 0.14 11.28
N ASN A 527 3.96 0.30 10.30
CA ASN A 527 4.91 1.40 10.26
C ASN A 527 4.21 2.76 10.34
N TYR A 528 3.21 3.01 9.48
CA TYR A 528 2.44 4.25 9.53
C TYR A 528 1.79 4.47 10.91
N ILE A 529 1.16 3.45 11.48
CA ILE A 529 0.46 3.59 12.76
C ILE A 529 1.43 3.93 13.89
N ILE A 530 2.55 3.23 13.98
CA ILE A 530 3.59 3.49 14.99
C ILE A 530 4.14 4.90 14.84
N THR A 531 4.55 5.24 13.64
CA THR A 531 5.22 6.51 13.39
C THR A 531 4.27 7.70 13.48
N SER A 532 3.01 7.56 13.04
CA SER A 532 2.01 8.63 13.18
C SER A 532 1.60 8.86 14.63
N SER A 533 1.51 7.80 15.43
CA SER A 533 1.20 7.92 16.86
C SER A 533 2.32 8.60 17.65
N ILE A 534 3.58 8.44 17.22
CA ILE A 534 4.74 9.04 17.90
C ILE A 534 5.06 10.43 17.36
N ALA A 535 5.13 10.59 16.06
CA ALA A 535 5.61 11.81 15.42
C ALA A 535 4.49 12.77 14.97
N GLY A 536 3.26 12.28 14.81
CA GLY A 536 2.11 13.10 14.43
C GLY A 536 1.85 14.25 15.42
N PRO A 537 1.75 13.99 16.72
CA PRO A 537 1.57 15.05 17.73
C PRO A 537 2.67 16.12 17.69
N ALA A 538 3.94 15.72 17.55
CA ALA A 538 5.06 16.66 17.48
C ALA A 538 4.94 17.67 16.33
N LEU A 539 4.52 17.21 15.16
CA LEU A 539 4.36 18.08 14.00
C LEU A 539 3.14 18.99 14.14
N LEU A 540 2.08 18.52 14.79
CA LEU A 540 0.91 19.33 15.11
C LEU A 540 1.25 20.47 16.07
N ASP A 541 2.03 20.20 17.12
CA ASP A 541 2.49 21.19 18.08
C ASP A 541 3.35 22.29 17.41
N LEU A 542 4.03 21.94 16.31
CA LEU A 542 4.79 22.88 15.48
C LEU A 542 3.93 23.58 14.41
N GLY A 543 2.60 23.41 14.44
CA GLY A 543 1.66 24.09 13.56
C GLY A 543 1.50 23.46 12.17
N VAL A 544 2.02 22.26 11.95
CA VAL A 544 1.83 21.55 10.66
C VAL A 544 0.38 21.03 10.58
N PRO A 545 -0.35 21.26 9.47
CA PRO A 545 -1.72 20.76 9.32
C PRO A 545 -1.81 19.25 9.48
N LEU A 546 -2.90 18.78 10.08
CA LEU A 546 -3.10 17.38 10.49
C LEU A 546 -2.85 16.37 9.34
N ILE A 547 -3.48 16.56 8.19
CA ILE A 547 -3.31 15.68 7.02
C ILE A 547 -1.86 15.72 6.52
N VAL A 548 -1.24 16.90 6.49
CA VAL A 548 0.15 17.08 6.03
C VAL A 548 1.12 16.35 6.95
N SER A 549 0.93 16.42 8.27
CA SER A 549 1.74 15.70 9.27
C SER A 549 1.69 14.20 9.03
N HIS A 550 0.48 13.65 8.87
CA HIS A 550 0.27 12.22 8.65
C HIS A 550 0.77 11.76 7.28
N MET A 551 0.61 12.58 6.25
CA MET A 551 1.18 12.30 4.93
C MET A 551 2.71 12.33 4.96
N PHE A 552 3.34 13.26 5.70
CA PHE A 552 4.80 13.29 5.89
C PHE A 552 5.32 11.98 6.50
N VAL A 553 4.69 11.55 7.57
CA VAL A 553 5.00 10.28 8.25
C VAL A 553 4.80 9.09 7.32
N PHE A 554 3.70 9.05 6.59
CA PHE A 554 3.40 7.97 5.66
C PHE A 554 4.43 7.86 4.53
N TYR A 555 4.87 8.97 3.95
CA TYR A 555 5.92 9.00 2.93
C TYR A 555 7.23 8.39 3.43
N PHE A 556 7.70 8.78 4.60
CA PHE A 556 8.93 8.23 5.16
C PHE A 556 8.77 6.79 5.64
N GLY A 557 7.57 6.40 6.03
CA GLY A 557 7.21 5.02 6.27
C GLY A 557 7.40 4.13 5.04
N ILE A 558 6.95 4.58 3.87
CA ILE A 558 7.14 3.87 2.59
C ILE A 558 8.63 3.82 2.22
N LEU A 559 9.37 4.90 2.42
CA LEU A 559 10.79 4.99 2.08
C LEU A 559 11.67 4.10 2.99
N ALA A 560 11.20 3.73 4.18
CA ALA A 560 11.88 2.77 5.04
C ALA A 560 12.03 1.39 4.36
N ASP A 561 11.04 0.96 3.58
CA ASP A 561 11.08 -0.30 2.82
C ASP A 561 12.07 -0.29 1.64
N LEU A 562 12.61 0.88 1.28
CA LEU A 562 13.68 1.05 0.30
C LEU A 562 15.06 1.26 0.95
N THR A 563 15.08 1.63 2.24
CA THR A 563 16.30 2.12 2.93
C THR A 563 17.05 0.98 3.61
N PRO A 564 18.40 0.86 3.43
CA PRO A 564 19.20 -0.10 4.18
C PRO A 564 19.07 0.12 5.70
N PRO A 565 19.26 -0.94 6.51
CA PRO A 565 19.76 -2.26 6.15
C PRO A 565 18.66 -3.27 5.76
N VAL A 566 17.40 -3.01 6.03
CA VAL A 566 16.32 -4.02 5.89
C VAL A 566 15.66 -3.97 4.52
N ALA A 567 15.25 -2.80 4.02
CA ALA A 567 14.81 -2.54 2.64
C ALA A 567 13.92 -3.65 2.03
N LEU A 568 12.80 -4.00 2.65
CA LEU A 568 11.96 -5.17 2.29
C LEU A 568 11.64 -5.27 0.80
N ALA A 569 11.27 -4.16 0.16
CA ALA A 569 10.96 -4.14 -1.27
C ALA A 569 12.18 -4.48 -2.14
N CYS A 570 13.37 -4.03 -1.74
CA CYS A 570 14.62 -4.30 -2.45
C CYS A 570 15.06 -5.75 -2.29
N PHE A 571 14.84 -6.33 -1.10
CA PHE A 571 15.10 -7.76 -0.87
C PHE A 571 14.09 -8.64 -1.61
N ALA A 572 12.84 -8.22 -1.78
CA ALA A 572 11.88 -8.91 -2.63
C ALA A 572 12.27 -8.87 -4.13
N ALA A 573 12.89 -7.79 -4.60
CA ALA A 573 13.43 -7.69 -5.96
C ALA A 573 14.72 -8.50 -6.18
N ALA A 574 15.48 -8.79 -5.12
CA ALA A 574 16.81 -9.41 -5.19
C ALA A 574 16.85 -10.75 -5.94
N PRO A 575 15.97 -11.73 -5.68
CA PRO A 575 15.98 -13.00 -6.42
C PRO A 575 15.64 -12.82 -7.90
N ILE A 576 14.74 -11.88 -8.24
CA ILE A 576 14.34 -11.61 -9.64
C ILE A 576 15.48 -10.90 -10.39
N ALA A 577 16.09 -9.92 -9.76
CA ALA A 577 17.23 -9.20 -10.31
C ALA A 577 18.50 -10.06 -10.37
N LYS A 578 18.60 -11.09 -9.52
CA LYS A 578 19.82 -11.90 -9.28
C LYS A 578 20.96 -11.00 -8.80
N GLU A 579 20.68 -10.15 -7.84
CA GLU A 579 21.64 -9.21 -7.24
C GLU A 579 21.34 -9.05 -5.75
N SER A 580 22.32 -8.56 -4.98
CA SER A 580 22.17 -8.31 -3.55
C SER A 580 21.12 -7.25 -3.24
N GLY A 581 20.21 -7.51 -2.29
CA GLY A 581 19.21 -6.56 -1.84
C GLY A 581 19.79 -5.24 -1.35
N LEU A 582 20.97 -5.25 -0.71
CA LEU A 582 21.67 -4.03 -0.30
C LEU A 582 22.13 -3.18 -1.49
N LYS A 583 22.66 -3.80 -2.56
CA LYS A 583 23.03 -3.03 -3.76
C LYS A 583 21.82 -2.46 -4.47
N ILE A 584 20.71 -3.22 -4.47
CA ILE A 584 19.43 -2.77 -5.01
C ILE A 584 18.92 -1.58 -4.20
N SER A 585 19.00 -1.60 -2.86
CA SER A 585 18.49 -0.52 -2.02
C SER A 585 19.27 0.80 -2.21
N PHE A 586 20.58 0.76 -2.40
CA PHE A 586 21.34 1.95 -2.74
C PHE A 586 20.94 2.57 -4.09
N GLU A 587 20.61 1.75 -5.08
CA GLU A 587 20.07 2.25 -6.34
C GLU A 587 18.62 2.72 -6.20
N ALA A 588 17.81 2.03 -5.39
CA ALA A 588 16.42 2.42 -5.11
C ALA A 588 16.33 3.80 -4.45
N ILE A 589 17.16 4.10 -3.44
CA ILE A 589 17.21 5.42 -2.79
C ILE A 589 17.55 6.52 -3.80
N LYS A 590 18.46 6.27 -4.73
CA LYS A 590 18.76 7.25 -5.79
C LYS A 590 17.52 7.54 -6.63
N VAL A 591 16.81 6.50 -7.08
CA VAL A 591 15.61 6.66 -7.90
C VAL A 591 14.47 7.29 -7.08
N ALA A 592 14.34 6.95 -5.80
CA ALA A 592 13.35 7.49 -4.88
C ALA A 592 13.66 8.90 -4.35
N ALA A 593 14.73 9.56 -4.84
CA ALA A 593 15.18 10.84 -4.30
C ALA A 593 14.08 11.92 -4.23
N ALA A 594 13.13 11.88 -5.16
CA ALA A 594 11.92 12.71 -5.11
C ALA A 594 11.08 12.49 -3.86
N GLY A 595 10.98 11.24 -3.42
CA GLY A 595 10.24 10.87 -2.21
C GLY A 595 10.78 11.52 -0.94
N PHE A 596 12.08 11.82 -0.88
CA PHE A 596 12.68 12.52 0.25
C PHE A 596 12.41 14.02 0.25
N VAL A 597 12.26 14.63 -0.92
CA VAL A 597 12.13 16.10 -1.09
C VAL A 597 10.68 16.55 -0.97
N VAL A 598 9.75 15.85 -1.60
CA VAL A 598 8.35 16.24 -1.70
C VAL A 598 7.67 16.42 -0.33
N PRO A 599 7.84 15.53 0.67
CA PRO A 599 7.21 15.70 1.97
C PRO A 599 7.66 16.98 2.70
N PHE A 600 8.96 17.33 2.62
CA PHE A 600 9.45 18.57 3.21
C PHE A 600 8.81 19.80 2.55
N MET A 601 8.75 19.82 1.21
CA MET A 601 8.08 20.92 0.51
C MET A 601 6.62 21.06 0.92
N ALA A 602 5.91 19.93 1.09
CA ALA A 602 4.51 19.93 1.47
C ALA A 602 4.26 20.48 2.88
N VAL A 603 5.18 20.25 3.82
CA VAL A 603 5.07 20.84 5.17
C VAL A 603 5.25 22.36 5.13
N TYR A 604 6.23 22.86 4.39
CA TYR A 604 6.42 24.31 4.24
C TYR A 604 5.35 24.97 3.36
N THR A 605 4.74 24.22 2.46
CA THR A 605 3.74 24.72 1.52
C THR A 605 2.59 23.71 1.38
N PRO A 606 1.62 23.72 2.33
CA PRO A 606 0.49 22.77 2.34
C PRO A 606 -0.35 22.74 1.07
N ALA A 607 -0.33 23.83 0.29
CA ALA A 607 -0.98 23.88 -1.03
C ALA A 607 -0.44 22.84 -2.02
N LEU A 608 0.78 22.29 -1.81
CA LEU A 608 1.27 21.15 -2.58
C LEU A 608 0.42 19.88 -2.37
N MET A 609 -0.20 19.76 -1.21
CA MET A 609 -1.16 18.70 -0.87
C MET A 609 -2.62 19.15 -1.03
N LEU A 610 -2.87 20.19 -1.81
CA LEU A 610 -4.19 20.79 -2.02
C LEU A 610 -4.90 21.18 -0.70
N GLN A 611 -4.10 21.53 0.32
CA GLN A 611 -4.55 22.08 1.59
C GLN A 611 -4.53 23.62 1.55
N ASP A 612 -4.46 24.28 2.69
CA ASP A 612 -4.44 25.74 2.75
C ASP A 612 -3.34 26.33 1.84
N GLY A 613 -3.73 27.31 1.06
CA GLY A 613 -2.84 28.01 0.12
C GLY A 613 -1.94 29.07 0.78
N GLY A 614 -2.15 29.38 2.06
CA GLY A 614 -1.39 30.38 2.80
C GLY A 614 -1.43 31.78 2.19
N ALA A 615 -0.44 32.60 2.54
CA ALA A 615 -0.33 33.98 2.08
C ALA A 615 -0.23 34.12 0.54
N LEU A 616 0.41 33.18 -0.12
CA LEU A 616 0.53 33.19 -1.58
C LEU A 616 -0.81 33.05 -2.28
N ALA A 617 -1.67 32.13 -1.81
CA ALA A 617 -3.01 31.95 -2.36
C ALA A 617 -3.90 33.17 -2.12
N GLY A 618 -3.71 33.87 -1.00
CA GLY A 618 -4.37 35.15 -0.72
C GLY A 618 -3.97 36.27 -1.71
N ALA A 619 -2.72 36.26 -2.17
CA ALA A 619 -2.17 37.27 -3.07
C ALA A 619 -2.53 37.05 -4.53
N VAL A 620 -2.39 35.81 -5.03
CA VAL A 620 -2.49 35.48 -6.46
C VAL A 620 -3.66 34.55 -6.81
N GLY A 621 -4.41 34.09 -5.80
CA GLY A 621 -5.44 33.08 -5.97
C GLY A 621 -4.93 31.64 -5.74
N TYR A 622 -5.84 30.75 -5.36
CA TYR A 622 -5.49 29.39 -4.95
C TYR A 622 -4.82 28.56 -6.06
N TRP A 623 -5.46 28.44 -7.21
CA TRP A 623 -4.93 27.60 -8.30
C TRP A 623 -3.63 28.12 -8.93
N PRO A 624 -3.46 29.45 -9.14
CA PRO A 624 -2.15 29.99 -9.53
C PRO A 624 -1.04 29.72 -8.50
N ALA A 625 -1.36 29.79 -7.19
CA ALA A 625 -0.40 29.44 -6.14
C ALA A 625 -0.01 27.96 -6.21
N VAL A 626 -0.98 27.05 -6.33
CA VAL A 626 -0.71 25.61 -6.52
C VAL A 626 0.16 25.35 -7.76
N ALA A 627 -0.18 25.97 -8.89
CA ALA A 627 0.59 25.83 -10.13
C ALA A 627 2.05 26.30 -9.98
N TYR A 628 2.27 27.44 -9.31
CA TYR A 628 3.60 27.95 -9.00
C TYR A 628 4.40 26.96 -8.14
N ILE A 629 3.80 26.43 -7.07
CA ILE A 629 4.46 25.50 -6.16
C ILE A 629 4.80 24.18 -6.86
N VAL A 630 3.88 23.66 -7.68
CA VAL A 630 4.13 22.44 -8.48
C VAL A 630 5.26 22.65 -9.48
N LEU A 631 5.29 23.79 -10.17
CA LEU A 631 6.37 24.13 -11.09
C LEU A 631 7.72 24.21 -10.36
N LYS A 632 7.75 24.89 -9.21
CA LYS A 632 8.93 24.99 -8.35
C LYS A 632 9.41 23.60 -7.91
N ALA A 633 8.50 22.71 -7.50
CA ALA A 633 8.80 21.35 -7.14
C ALA A 633 9.41 20.55 -8.30
N LEU A 634 8.84 20.66 -9.50
CA LEU A 634 9.37 20.01 -10.70
C LEU A 634 10.79 20.48 -11.04
N ILE A 635 11.07 21.78 -10.90
CA ILE A 635 12.42 22.34 -11.10
C ILE A 635 13.40 21.78 -10.05
N ALA A 636 13.00 21.78 -8.77
CA ALA A 636 13.83 21.23 -7.69
C ALA A 636 14.13 19.73 -7.92
N LEU A 637 13.14 18.95 -8.32
CA LEU A 637 13.31 17.54 -8.67
C LEU A 637 14.23 17.32 -9.88
N ALA A 638 14.11 18.17 -10.89
CA ALA A 638 14.96 18.11 -12.08
C ALA A 638 16.44 18.36 -11.72
N LEU A 639 16.71 19.38 -10.91
CA LEU A 639 18.05 19.71 -10.42
C LEU A 639 18.61 18.61 -9.51
N TRP A 640 17.81 18.13 -8.57
CA TRP A 640 18.17 17.04 -7.66
C TRP A 640 18.53 15.78 -8.43
N GLY A 641 17.71 15.39 -9.41
CA GLY A 641 17.97 14.24 -10.29
C GLY A 641 19.27 14.38 -11.09
N ALA A 642 19.50 15.54 -11.68
CA ALA A 642 20.73 15.83 -12.42
C ALA A 642 21.97 15.72 -11.50
N CYS A 643 21.88 16.22 -10.26
CA CYS A 643 22.95 16.11 -9.28
C CYS A 643 23.22 14.64 -8.89
N VAL A 644 22.19 13.87 -8.54
CA VAL A 644 22.32 12.49 -8.06
C VAL A 644 22.90 11.58 -9.15
N ILE A 645 22.37 11.64 -10.37
CA ILE A 645 22.85 10.84 -11.50
C ILE A 645 24.21 11.38 -12.02
N GLY A 646 24.48 12.66 -11.82
CA GLY A 646 25.70 13.34 -12.31
C GLY A 646 25.74 13.46 -13.81
N TRP A 647 24.56 13.56 -14.46
CA TRP A 647 24.45 13.65 -15.91
C TRP A 647 23.24 14.49 -16.33
N LEU A 648 23.43 15.37 -17.31
CA LEU A 648 22.36 16.12 -17.97
C LEU A 648 22.74 16.45 -19.42
N GLY A 649 22.57 15.45 -20.31
CA GLY A 649 23.05 15.55 -21.68
C GLY A 649 24.59 15.44 -21.81
N ARG A 650 25.32 15.68 -20.74
CA ARG A 650 26.78 15.45 -20.56
C ARG A 650 27.06 15.09 -19.10
N PRO A 651 28.24 14.51 -18.79
CA PRO A 651 28.66 14.34 -17.39
C PRO A 651 28.78 15.70 -16.69
N LEU A 652 28.29 15.78 -15.45
CA LEU A 652 28.38 16.99 -14.63
C LEU A 652 29.64 16.98 -13.77
N ALA A 653 30.37 18.10 -13.76
CA ALA A 653 31.46 18.31 -12.84
C ALA A 653 30.95 18.44 -11.40
N MET A 654 31.81 18.16 -10.39
CA MET A 654 31.40 18.18 -9.00
C MET A 654 30.82 19.52 -8.54
N TRP A 655 31.43 20.62 -8.96
CA TRP A 655 30.95 21.96 -8.64
C TRP A 655 29.60 22.30 -9.28
N GLU A 656 29.30 21.77 -10.49
CA GLU A 656 28.00 21.93 -11.14
C GLU A 656 26.92 21.18 -10.36
N ARG A 657 27.26 19.98 -9.82
CA ARG A 657 26.37 19.21 -8.97
C ARG A 657 26.08 19.93 -7.64
N VAL A 658 27.10 20.61 -7.07
CA VAL A 658 26.92 21.43 -5.86
C VAL A 658 25.95 22.58 -6.12
N ILE A 659 26.09 23.30 -7.26
CA ILE A 659 25.15 24.36 -7.64
C ILE A 659 23.74 23.81 -7.81
N ALA A 660 23.57 22.67 -8.50
CA ALA A 660 22.27 22.04 -8.70
C ALA A 660 21.59 21.63 -7.38
N VAL A 661 22.37 21.07 -6.44
CA VAL A 661 21.87 20.72 -5.11
C VAL A 661 21.50 21.96 -4.31
N ALA A 662 22.37 22.99 -4.30
CA ALA A 662 22.10 24.24 -3.57
C ALA A 662 20.81 24.92 -4.10
N ALA A 663 20.65 24.97 -5.43
CA ALA A 663 19.42 25.47 -6.06
C ALA A 663 18.18 24.64 -5.67
N ALA A 664 18.30 23.31 -5.68
CA ALA A 664 17.20 22.44 -5.29
C ALA A 664 16.80 22.64 -3.81
N PHE A 665 17.76 22.69 -2.90
CA PHE A 665 17.50 22.92 -1.46
C PHE A 665 16.86 24.29 -1.19
N THR A 666 17.33 25.35 -1.81
CA THR A 666 16.74 26.69 -1.63
C THR A 666 15.32 26.76 -2.16
N LEU A 667 15.00 26.07 -3.26
CA LEU A 667 13.62 25.97 -3.75
C LEU A 667 12.72 25.12 -2.83
N VAL A 668 13.28 24.13 -2.14
CA VAL A 668 12.53 23.28 -1.20
C VAL A 668 12.17 24.02 0.08
N ALA A 669 13.06 24.86 0.60
CA ALA A 669 12.89 25.58 1.88
C ALA A 669 11.71 26.57 1.88
N ALA A 670 11.20 26.97 0.70
CA ALA A 670 9.95 27.71 0.49
C ALA A 670 9.80 29.02 1.30
N LEU A 671 10.92 29.65 1.67
CA LEU A 671 10.94 30.99 2.22
C LEU A 671 11.08 32.01 1.07
N PRO A 672 10.53 33.25 1.18
CA PRO A 672 10.55 34.23 0.10
C PRO A 672 11.95 34.46 -0.50
N ILE A 673 12.94 34.69 0.35
CA ILE A 673 14.34 34.93 -0.06
C ILE A 673 14.98 33.67 -0.67
N THR A 674 14.63 32.49 -0.19
CA THR A 674 15.20 31.22 -0.71
C THR A 674 14.68 30.89 -2.09
N ASP A 675 13.47 31.29 -2.46
CA ASP A 675 12.92 31.14 -3.80
C ASP A 675 13.71 31.98 -4.82
N GLU A 676 13.99 33.25 -4.50
CA GLU A 676 14.80 34.15 -5.38
C GLU A 676 16.19 33.58 -5.60
N ILE A 677 16.88 33.17 -4.51
CA ILE A 677 18.20 32.53 -4.60
C ILE A 677 18.13 31.24 -5.42
N GLY A 678 17.11 30.41 -5.17
CA GLY A 678 16.93 29.13 -5.87
C GLY A 678 16.74 29.31 -7.38
N PHE A 679 15.90 30.26 -7.79
CA PHE A 679 15.72 30.57 -9.21
C PHE A 679 16.97 31.21 -9.84
N ALA A 680 17.69 32.07 -9.12
CA ALA A 680 18.94 32.63 -9.58
C ALA A 680 20.00 31.53 -9.80
N LEU A 681 20.19 30.62 -8.83
CA LEU A 681 21.11 29.49 -8.97
C LEU A 681 20.68 28.54 -10.10
N THR A 682 19.38 28.33 -10.28
CA THR A 682 18.83 27.55 -11.40
C THR A 682 19.16 28.18 -12.74
N ALA A 683 19.01 29.49 -12.85
CA ALA A 683 19.40 30.23 -14.07
C ALA A 683 20.90 30.13 -14.36
N VAL A 684 21.73 30.27 -13.31
CA VAL A 684 23.20 30.08 -13.44
C VAL A 684 23.49 28.65 -13.92
N PHE A 685 22.89 27.63 -13.30
CA PHE A 685 23.10 26.26 -13.73
C PHE A 685 22.66 26.02 -15.19
N ALA A 686 21.52 26.57 -15.60
CA ALA A 686 21.01 26.46 -16.96
C ALA A 686 21.98 27.11 -17.99
N VAL A 687 22.54 28.29 -17.68
CA VAL A 687 23.52 28.97 -18.52
C VAL A 687 24.83 28.15 -18.65
N LEU A 688 25.29 27.55 -17.54
CA LEU A 688 26.48 26.69 -17.56
C LEU A 688 26.24 25.43 -18.43
N MET A 689 25.07 24.85 -18.33
CA MET A 689 24.69 23.71 -19.16
C MET A 689 24.61 24.07 -20.64
N TRP A 690 24.07 25.25 -20.97
CA TRP A 690 23.98 25.73 -22.35
C TRP A 690 25.36 25.98 -22.94
N ARG A 691 26.24 26.69 -22.23
CA ARG A 691 27.64 26.94 -22.67
C ARG A 691 28.43 25.65 -22.84
N GLY A 692 28.27 24.69 -21.95
CA GLY A 692 28.94 23.39 -22.04
C GLY A 692 28.50 22.53 -23.23
N ARG A 693 27.28 22.71 -23.75
CA ARG A 693 26.79 22.02 -24.95
C ARG A 693 27.44 22.58 -26.23
N THR A 694 27.61 23.90 -26.29
CA THR A 694 28.22 24.56 -27.47
C THR A 694 29.70 24.20 -27.63
N MET A 695 30.43 23.91 -26.54
CA MET A 695 31.84 23.48 -26.61
C MET A 695 32.03 22.01 -27.01
N VAL A 696 31.03 21.14 -26.84
CA VAL A 696 31.10 19.72 -27.23
C VAL A 696 30.65 19.52 -28.69
N SER A 697 29.91 20.47 -29.26
CA SER A 697 29.45 20.46 -30.65
C SER A 697 30.40 21.25 -31.62
N ALA A 698 31.43 21.91 -31.12
CA ALA A 698 32.53 22.50 -31.86
C ALA A 698 33.79 21.61 -31.74
#